data_03aedc5517ff8dd000c74743752add12
#
_entry.id   03aedc5517ff8dd000c74743752add12
#
_cell.length_a   1.000
_cell.length_b   1.000
_cell.length_c   1.000
_cell.angle_alpha   90.00
_cell.angle_beta   90.00
_cell.angle_gamma   90.00
#
_symmetry.space_group_name_H-M   'P 1'
#
loop_
_entity.id
_entity.type
_entity.pdbx_description
1 polymer ?
#
loop_
_entity_poly.entity_id
_entity_poly.type
_entity_poly.pdbx_seq_one_letter_code
_entity_poly.pdbx_strand_id
1 'polypeptide(L)'
;MSLATQDLLALLPAILRTRDLAQAQLTPGILNADDEATLIELQTLVANGDPLTPTQQNTLVQLQQRAQAGPLMSLIGVIAEQIAALQENVEQLYDDQFVETCADWVVPYIGDLIGYRVLHGVTPAIASPRAEVAHTIAYRRRKGTAVALEQIARDVTGWNATAVEYFQRLIVTQYMNHLRAQCLATPDLRQWQPLERLGGAFDTIMRTPEMRRIESGRGRYNIPNIGMFVWSIDAYSLRASPAVSVDARRYRFHPLGIDQPLYTRPAPRDDFAGLSTPLDVPEPISRRVLDAARNSYYPLSLCLYESNAAGVTAVNGDNVCVCNLQDVAGNWAHLPTTNGMYAVDPVLGRIASRPDLPAGTKLLVDFLYGFSAGLGGGEYDRTADVTDAEPPPALVRVPADYASVQSAIDNLGANGGVVVIGNSGRYEETLTINAPAGKRVVVRADNGFRPTLVLTGASSLGGGAGAQIGLHGLLISGATLAVNAGAGNALAQLDIAHCTLVPGLSLAPDCTPQHPADPSLVVGIAGVAVTLSCSIAGPLRIDVNSTLSATDSIIDATASTAVAYAGEDGSGPGAPLQLERCTVIGKVHAQTLPLVSNSILLADLATGDTWAAAIVADRLQEGCIRFSYLPSSVRVPRRYQCLPESASTPAAGMPRFTTLRYGFPAYAQLATTSGADLLTGADNECQPGAFNFVYGAQRETNLRVRLAEYLRISLEAGVIYAS
;
A
#
# COMPACT_ATOMS: atom_id res chain seq x y z
N MET A 1 27.13 22.13 -18.85
CA MET A 1 28.57 21.79 -18.60
C MET A 1 28.92 22.32 -17.22
N SER A 2 29.10 21.47 -16.24
CA SER A 2 29.57 21.93 -14.91
C SER A 2 31.00 22.41 -15.04
N LEU A 3 31.29 23.64 -14.60
CA LEU A 3 32.65 24.17 -14.48
C LEU A 3 33.35 23.40 -13.34
N ALA A 4 34.14 22.40 -13.72
CA ALA A 4 34.90 21.62 -12.77
C ALA A 4 35.99 22.47 -12.13
N THR A 5 36.41 22.15 -10.92
CA THR A 5 37.50 22.80 -10.20
C THR A 5 38.76 22.97 -11.07
N GLN A 6 39.04 21.99 -11.92
CA GLN A 6 40.18 22.02 -12.84
C GLN A 6 40.05 23.08 -13.95
N ASP A 7 38.81 23.32 -14.43
CA ASP A 7 38.57 24.35 -15.46
C ASP A 7 38.82 25.76 -14.89
N LEU A 8 38.37 26.02 -13.65
CA LEU A 8 38.62 27.27 -12.95
C LEU A 8 40.13 27.45 -12.63
N LEU A 9 40.78 26.35 -12.24
CA LEU A 9 42.24 26.35 -12.01
C LEU A 9 43.02 26.63 -13.31
N ALA A 10 42.53 26.17 -14.45
CA ALA A 10 43.15 26.39 -15.76
C ALA A 10 43.14 27.88 -16.16
N LEU A 11 42.18 28.66 -15.65
CA LEU A 11 42.13 30.14 -15.88
C LEU A 11 43.21 30.90 -15.12
N LEU A 12 43.84 30.31 -14.11
CA LEU A 12 44.90 30.94 -13.35
C LEU A 12 46.27 30.82 -14.04
N PRO A 13 47.14 31.77 -13.84
CA PRO A 13 48.52 31.69 -14.34
C PRO A 13 49.23 30.44 -13.85
N ALA A 14 49.99 29.80 -14.76
CA ALA A 14 50.70 28.56 -14.47
C ALA A 14 51.62 28.59 -13.26
N ILE A 15 52.25 29.76 -13.01
CA ILE A 15 53.10 29.95 -11.82
C ILE A 15 52.38 29.79 -10.49
N LEU A 16 51.09 30.18 -10.42
CA LEU A 16 50.29 30.01 -9.21
C LEU A 16 49.95 28.55 -8.99
N ARG A 17 49.58 27.86 -10.04
CA ARG A 17 49.30 26.39 -10.00
C ARG A 17 50.53 25.60 -9.56
N THR A 18 51.71 25.95 -10.10
CA THR A 18 52.97 25.27 -9.73
C THR A 18 53.36 25.52 -8.27
N ARG A 19 53.13 26.75 -7.75
CA ARG A 19 53.35 27.06 -6.34
C ARG A 19 52.35 26.35 -5.43
N ASP A 20 51.11 26.22 -5.83
CA ASP A 20 50.09 25.52 -5.07
C ASP A 20 50.40 24.02 -4.96
N LEU A 21 50.85 23.39 -6.05
CA LEU A 21 51.32 21.99 -6.04
C LEU A 21 52.54 21.80 -5.14
N ALA A 22 53.47 22.75 -5.16
CA ALA A 22 54.65 22.70 -4.27
C ALA A 22 54.22 22.88 -2.79
N GLN A 23 53.23 23.69 -2.51
CA GLN A 23 52.69 23.88 -1.16
C GLN A 23 51.89 22.65 -0.70
N ALA A 24 51.18 21.99 -1.58
CA ALA A 24 50.45 20.75 -1.27
C ALA A 24 51.37 19.60 -0.83
N GLN A 25 52.62 19.59 -1.29
CA GLN A 25 53.61 18.61 -0.85
C GLN A 25 54.15 18.92 0.56
N LEU A 26 54.09 20.18 1.01
CA LEU A 26 54.55 20.62 2.34
C LEU A 26 53.44 20.55 3.39
N THR A 27 52.22 20.77 3.02
CA THR A 27 51.03 20.71 3.87
C THR A 27 50.00 19.78 3.19
N PRO A 28 49.92 18.48 3.54
CA PRO A 28 48.91 17.60 2.99
C PRO A 28 47.51 18.20 3.16
N GLY A 29 46.70 18.05 2.13
CA GLY A 29 45.38 18.69 2.00
C GLY A 29 44.48 18.47 3.20
N ILE A 30 43.63 19.41 3.46
CA ILE A 30 42.69 19.45 4.59
C ILE A 30 41.56 18.48 4.30
N LEU A 31 41.78 17.22 4.65
CA LEU A 31 40.66 16.27 4.84
C LEU A 31 40.22 16.39 6.30
N ASN A 32 38.93 16.35 6.54
CA ASN A 32 38.42 16.16 7.90
C ASN A 32 38.67 14.71 8.34
N ALA A 33 38.56 14.41 9.63
CA ALA A 33 38.84 13.07 10.16
C ALA A 33 37.95 11.95 9.54
N ASP A 34 36.71 12.30 9.16
CA ASP A 34 35.75 11.36 8.55
C ASP A 34 36.12 11.09 7.07
N ASP A 35 36.50 12.14 6.33
CA ASP A 35 36.96 11.99 4.92
C ASP A 35 38.28 11.20 4.87
N GLU A 36 39.17 11.38 5.83
CA GLU A 36 40.46 10.65 5.92
C GLU A 36 40.20 9.18 6.23
N ALA A 37 39.30 8.86 7.15
CA ALA A 37 38.88 7.49 7.45
C ALA A 37 38.25 6.80 6.24
N THR A 38 37.35 7.48 5.53
CA THR A 38 36.69 6.98 4.31
C THR A 38 37.71 6.75 3.19
N LEU A 39 38.68 7.63 3.03
CA LEU A 39 39.74 7.48 2.02
C LEU A 39 40.61 6.24 2.30
N ILE A 40 40.99 6.02 3.57
CA ILE A 40 41.76 4.86 4.00
C ILE A 40 40.96 3.57 3.78
N GLU A 41 39.68 3.57 4.09
CA GLU A 41 38.79 2.43 3.88
C GLU A 41 38.68 2.06 2.40
N LEU A 42 38.38 3.02 1.53
CA LEU A 42 38.27 2.81 0.09
C LEU A 42 39.61 2.39 -0.54
N GLN A 43 40.73 2.92 -0.09
CA GLN A 43 42.05 2.49 -0.52
C GLN A 43 42.37 1.07 -0.09
N THR A 44 41.90 0.66 1.09
CA THR A 44 42.09 -0.69 1.62
C THR A 44 41.29 -1.71 0.81
N LEU A 45 40.05 -1.37 0.42
CA LEU A 45 39.23 -2.19 -0.47
C LEU A 45 39.89 -2.39 -1.83
N VAL A 46 40.44 -1.32 -2.42
CA VAL A 46 41.19 -1.42 -3.68
C VAL A 46 42.44 -2.27 -3.54
N ALA A 47 43.18 -2.12 -2.44
CA ALA A 47 44.39 -2.93 -2.18
C ALA A 47 44.09 -4.42 -1.97
N ASN A 48 42.91 -4.75 -1.43
CA ASN A 48 42.45 -6.12 -1.26
C ASN A 48 41.88 -6.73 -2.56
N GLY A 49 41.71 -5.92 -3.61
CA GLY A 49 41.17 -6.38 -4.89
C GLY A 49 39.64 -6.45 -4.94
N ASP A 50 38.95 -5.83 -3.95
CA ASP A 50 37.48 -5.79 -3.91
C ASP A 50 36.94 -4.82 -4.96
N PRO A 51 35.90 -5.19 -5.73
CA PRO A 51 35.33 -4.31 -6.74
C PRO A 51 34.54 -3.16 -6.07
N LEU A 52 34.97 -1.92 -6.33
CA LEU A 52 34.25 -0.72 -5.86
C LEU A 52 32.99 -0.48 -6.70
N THR A 53 31.93 -0.05 -6.06
CA THR A 53 30.73 0.47 -6.76
C THR A 53 31.07 1.77 -7.50
N PRO A 54 30.30 2.16 -8.55
CA PRO A 54 30.52 3.42 -9.26
C PRO A 54 30.51 4.65 -8.34
N THR A 55 29.69 4.66 -7.31
CA THR A 55 29.62 5.71 -6.29
C THR A 55 30.89 5.76 -5.46
N GLN A 56 31.35 4.60 -4.98
CA GLN A 56 32.61 4.48 -4.22
C GLN A 56 33.84 4.87 -5.04
N GLN A 57 33.86 4.53 -6.33
CA GLN A 57 34.93 4.96 -7.24
C GLN A 57 34.97 6.48 -7.39
N ASN A 58 33.81 7.12 -7.57
CA ASN A 58 33.71 8.58 -7.64
C ASN A 58 34.15 9.25 -6.34
N THR A 59 33.72 8.71 -5.18
CA THR A 59 34.12 9.22 -3.87
C THR A 59 35.62 9.06 -3.65
N LEU A 60 36.20 7.93 -4.02
CA LEU A 60 37.64 7.70 -3.94
C LEU A 60 38.43 8.72 -4.77
N VAL A 61 38.01 8.96 -6.01
CA VAL A 61 38.65 9.95 -6.91
C VAL A 61 38.54 11.35 -6.32
N GLN A 62 37.37 11.73 -5.80
CA GLN A 62 37.16 13.04 -5.18
C GLN A 62 38.03 13.23 -3.92
N LEU A 63 38.08 12.25 -3.03
CA LEU A 63 38.87 12.31 -1.81
C LEU A 63 40.38 12.31 -2.13
N GLN A 64 40.81 11.54 -3.12
CA GLN A 64 42.20 11.57 -3.59
C GLN A 64 42.59 12.94 -4.19
N GLN A 65 41.68 13.55 -4.96
CA GLN A 65 41.90 14.91 -5.48
C GLN A 65 41.95 15.94 -4.37
N ARG A 66 41.11 15.87 -3.35
CA ARG A 66 41.11 16.73 -2.17
C ARG A 66 42.39 16.55 -1.34
N ALA A 67 42.83 15.29 -1.14
CA ALA A 67 44.06 14.97 -0.42
C ALA A 67 45.33 15.54 -1.08
N GLN A 68 45.31 15.67 -2.41
CA GLN A 68 46.42 16.25 -3.19
C GLN A 68 46.28 17.72 -3.50
N ALA A 69 45.20 18.36 -3.02
CA ALA A 69 44.91 19.74 -3.31
C ALA A 69 45.75 20.65 -2.43
N GLY A 70 46.38 21.64 -3.06
CA GLY A 70 46.98 22.77 -2.34
C GLY A 70 45.91 23.74 -1.82
N PRO A 71 46.33 24.74 -0.98
CA PRO A 71 45.39 25.72 -0.40
C PRO A 71 44.58 26.50 -1.46
N LEU A 72 45.19 26.82 -2.59
CA LEU A 72 44.56 27.54 -3.68
C LEU A 72 43.55 26.62 -4.41
N MET A 73 43.91 25.41 -4.67
CA MET A 73 43.00 24.41 -5.29
C MET A 73 41.80 24.13 -4.39
N SER A 74 42.00 24.04 -3.08
CA SER A 74 40.91 23.85 -2.12
C SER A 74 39.95 25.05 -2.09
N LEU A 75 40.48 26.29 -2.09
CA LEU A 75 39.65 27.51 -2.20
C LEU A 75 38.86 27.56 -3.50
N ILE A 76 39.47 27.20 -4.63
CA ILE A 76 38.79 27.14 -5.94
C ILE A 76 37.76 26.03 -5.96
N GLY A 77 38.00 24.92 -5.26
CA GLY A 77 37.02 23.85 -5.07
C GLY A 77 35.73 24.36 -4.43
N VAL A 78 35.84 25.13 -3.32
CA VAL A 78 34.69 25.76 -2.66
C VAL A 78 33.96 26.73 -3.60
N ILE A 79 34.69 27.50 -4.38
CA ILE A 79 34.10 28.43 -5.37
C ILE A 79 33.39 27.62 -6.48
N ALA A 80 33.99 26.53 -6.97
CA ALA A 80 33.41 25.65 -7.98
C ALA A 80 32.09 25.03 -7.47
N GLU A 81 32.03 24.59 -6.22
CA GLU A 81 30.80 24.04 -5.61
C GLU A 81 29.68 25.12 -5.58
N GLN A 82 30.01 26.38 -5.25
CA GLN A 82 29.02 27.46 -5.28
C GLN A 82 28.59 27.80 -6.72
N ILE A 83 29.50 27.75 -7.68
CA ILE A 83 29.16 27.94 -9.09
C ILE A 83 28.31 26.81 -9.61
N ALA A 84 28.58 25.55 -9.21
CA ALA A 84 27.75 24.41 -9.56
C ALA A 84 26.31 24.56 -9.02
N ALA A 85 26.15 24.99 -7.76
CA ALA A 85 24.85 25.26 -7.18
C ALA A 85 24.08 26.37 -7.92
N LEU A 86 24.80 27.45 -8.33
CA LEU A 86 24.21 28.51 -9.16
C LEU A 86 23.82 27.99 -10.56
N GLN A 87 24.63 27.13 -11.13
CA GLN A 87 24.34 26.53 -12.42
C GLN A 87 23.11 25.61 -12.37
N GLU A 88 23.00 24.75 -11.33
CA GLU A 88 21.79 23.95 -11.09
C GLU A 88 20.55 24.84 -10.97
N ASN A 89 20.64 25.94 -10.24
CA ASN A 89 19.52 26.90 -10.14
C ASN A 89 19.15 27.51 -11.50
N VAL A 90 20.14 27.80 -12.37
CA VAL A 90 19.86 28.32 -13.73
C VAL A 90 19.26 27.28 -14.63
N GLU A 91 19.73 26.04 -14.54
CA GLU A 91 19.15 24.89 -15.26
C GLU A 91 17.71 24.64 -14.79
N GLN A 92 17.48 24.65 -13.46
CA GLN A 92 16.13 24.55 -12.89
C GLN A 92 15.20 25.69 -13.38
N LEU A 93 15.68 26.93 -13.50
CA LEU A 93 14.90 28.04 -14.05
C LEU A 93 14.47 27.79 -15.51
N TYR A 94 15.25 27.06 -16.28
CA TYR A 94 14.88 26.66 -17.63
C TYR A 94 13.81 25.53 -17.58
N ASP A 95 14.02 24.54 -16.75
CA ASP A 95 13.08 23.43 -16.55
C ASP A 95 11.74 23.93 -15.99
N ASP A 96 11.74 24.96 -15.16
CA ASP A 96 10.54 25.60 -14.60
C ASP A 96 9.65 26.30 -15.63
N GLN A 97 10.09 26.43 -16.89
CA GLN A 97 9.25 26.94 -17.98
C GLN A 97 8.33 25.87 -18.57
N PHE A 98 8.55 24.59 -18.28
CA PHE A 98 7.79 23.47 -18.82
C PHE A 98 7.07 22.73 -17.72
N VAL A 99 5.78 22.49 -17.91
CA VAL A 99 4.94 21.80 -16.90
C VAL A 99 5.42 20.37 -16.61
N GLU A 100 6.11 19.73 -17.55
CA GLU A 100 6.62 18.36 -17.43
C GLU A 100 7.84 18.28 -16.50
N THR A 101 8.69 19.29 -16.46
CA THR A 101 10.00 19.27 -15.78
C THR A 101 10.11 20.25 -14.62
N CYS A 102 9.20 21.24 -14.54
CA CYS A 102 9.24 22.28 -13.49
C CYS A 102 9.15 21.69 -12.08
N ALA A 103 9.62 22.41 -11.10
CA ALA A 103 9.38 22.08 -9.68
C ALA A 103 7.88 22.16 -9.36
N ASP A 104 7.41 21.33 -8.41
CA ASP A 104 5.96 21.23 -8.09
C ASP A 104 5.33 22.56 -7.65
N TRP A 105 6.08 23.42 -6.98
CA TRP A 105 5.60 24.73 -6.56
C TRP A 105 5.38 25.71 -7.73
N VAL A 106 5.98 25.46 -8.91
CA VAL A 106 5.83 26.28 -10.12
C VAL A 106 4.55 25.93 -10.89
N VAL A 107 4.08 24.69 -10.78
CA VAL A 107 2.90 24.18 -11.51
C VAL A 107 1.67 25.10 -11.40
N PRO A 108 1.30 25.64 -10.20
CA PRO A 108 0.17 26.57 -10.09
C PRO A 108 0.36 27.86 -10.89
N TYR A 109 1.59 28.39 -11.00
CA TYR A 109 1.87 29.61 -11.78
C TYR A 109 1.73 29.39 -13.27
N ILE A 110 2.19 28.23 -13.78
CA ILE A 110 1.93 27.84 -15.17
C ILE A 110 0.41 27.66 -15.39
N GLY A 111 -0.27 27.09 -14.41
CA GLY A 111 -1.72 26.95 -14.40
C GLY A 111 -2.44 28.28 -14.54
N ASP A 112 -2.06 29.30 -13.81
CA ASP A 112 -2.64 30.63 -13.85
C ASP A 112 -2.53 31.27 -15.26
N LEU A 113 -1.39 31.08 -15.94
CA LEU A 113 -1.20 31.59 -17.31
C LEU A 113 -2.21 31.02 -18.30
N ILE A 114 -2.62 29.77 -18.12
CA ILE A 114 -3.63 29.12 -18.98
C ILE A 114 -5.03 29.20 -18.39
N GLY A 115 -5.20 29.89 -17.24
CA GLY A 115 -6.47 30.07 -16.55
C GLY A 115 -6.98 28.79 -15.87
N TYR A 116 -6.10 27.92 -15.45
CA TYR A 116 -6.42 26.80 -14.55
C TYR A 116 -6.82 27.36 -13.18
N ARG A 117 -7.79 26.74 -12.54
CA ARG A 117 -8.20 27.09 -11.17
C ARG A 117 -7.77 25.99 -10.24
N VAL A 118 -6.97 26.32 -9.24
CA VAL A 118 -6.52 25.38 -8.22
C VAL A 118 -7.73 24.80 -7.48
N LEU A 119 -7.76 23.50 -7.28
CA LEU A 119 -8.74 22.82 -6.46
C LEU A 119 -8.42 23.03 -4.98
N HIS A 120 -9.45 22.96 -4.14
CA HIS A 120 -9.28 23.16 -2.70
C HIS A 120 -8.66 21.94 -2.03
N GLY A 121 -7.81 22.17 -1.03
CA GLY A 121 -7.36 21.14 -0.08
C GLY A 121 -6.41 20.08 -0.60
N VAL A 122 -5.88 20.23 -1.82
CA VAL A 122 -5.00 19.21 -2.38
C VAL A 122 -3.64 19.28 -1.73
N THR A 123 -3.28 18.26 -0.97
CA THR A 123 -1.87 18.01 -0.65
C THR A 123 -1.18 17.36 -1.86
N PRO A 124 0.10 17.64 -2.12
CA PRO A 124 0.84 17.06 -3.25
C PRO A 124 0.79 15.52 -3.32
N ALA A 125 0.53 14.86 -2.19
CA ALA A 125 0.43 13.42 -2.09
C ALA A 125 -0.84 12.79 -2.74
N ILE A 126 -1.88 13.60 -3.08
CA ILE A 126 -3.16 13.04 -3.53
C ILE A 126 -3.25 12.93 -5.04
N ALA A 127 -2.92 14.01 -5.73
CA ALA A 127 -2.79 14.06 -7.18
C ALA A 127 -1.91 15.26 -7.51
N SER A 128 -0.90 15.07 -8.32
CA SER A 128 -0.09 16.21 -8.79
C SER A 128 -0.99 17.09 -9.65
N PRO A 129 -1.13 18.39 -9.34
CA PRO A 129 -1.86 19.31 -10.22
C PRO A 129 -1.21 19.41 -11.61
N ARG A 130 -0.01 18.87 -11.77
CA ARG A 130 0.77 18.85 -13.01
C ARG A 130 0.00 18.22 -14.16
N ALA A 131 -0.59 17.04 -13.98
CA ALA A 131 -1.38 16.37 -15.03
C ALA A 131 -2.60 17.20 -15.43
N GLU A 132 -3.34 17.74 -14.45
CA GLU A 132 -4.47 18.62 -14.73
C GLU A 132 -4.08 19.89 -15.48
N VAL A 133 -2.97 20.55 -15.06
CA VAL A 133 -2.48 21.76 -15.72
C VAL A 133 -2.03 21.44 -17.14
N ALA A 134 -1.28 20.37 -17.35
CA ALA A 134 -0.86 19.90 -18.67
C ALA A 134 -2.06 19.67 -19.62
N HIS A 135 -3.14 19.08 -19.08
CA HIS A 135 -4.32 18.74 -19.87
C HIS A 135 -5.37 19.85 -19.95
N THR A 136 -5.27 20.97 -19.25
CA THR A 136 -6.31 22.01 -19.17
C THR A 136 -6.78 22.49 -20.53
N ILE A 137 -5.88 22.73 -21.48
CA ILE A 137 -6.24 23.17 -22.83
C ILE A 137 -6.97 22.05 -23.59
N ALA A 138 -6.52 20.80 -23.45
CA ALA A 138 -7.16 19.64 -24.06
C ALA A 138 -8.59 19.44 -23.53
N TYR A 139 -8.80 19.60 -22.22
CA TYR A 139 -10.13 19.55 -21.60
C TYR A 139 -11.08 20.62 -22.17
N ARG A 140 -10.61 21.87 -22.28
CA ARG A 140 -11.44 22.96 -22.82
C ARG A 140 -11.86 22.73 -24.28
N ARG A 141 -10.92 22.21 -25.09
CA ARG A 141 -11.21 21.85 -26.49
C ARG A 141 -12.20 20.70 -26.64
N ARG A 142 -12.19 19.76 -25.69
CA ARG A 142 -13.02 18.55 -25.69
C ARG A 142 -14.13 18.59 -24.64
N LYS A 143 -14.47 19.78 -24.14
CA LYS A 143 -15.46 19.98 -23.08
C LYS A 143 -16.78 19.23 -23.38
N GLY A 144 -17.22 18.42 -22.39
CA GLY A 144 -18.47 17.67 -22.43
C GLY A 144 -18.42 16.39 -23.26
N THR A 145 -17.24 15.91 -23.64
CA THR A 145 -17.10 14.54 -24.18
C THR A 145 -16.83 13.55 -23.05
N ALA A 146 -17.39 12.34 -23.15
CA ALA A 146 -17.20 11.31 -22.12
C ALA A 146 -15.72 10.98 -21.92
N VAL A 147 -14.90 10.96 -22.99
CA VAL A 147 -13.45 10.73 -22.92
C VAL A 147 -12.74 11.81 -22.10
N ALA A 148 -13.11 13.10 -22.27
CA ALA A 148 -12.52 14.17 -21.48
C ALA A 148 -12.93 14.09 -20.00
N LEU A 149 -14.18 13.77 -19.70
CA LEU A 149 -14.65 13.60 -18.33
C LEU A 149 -13.97 12.44 -17.63
N GLU A 150 -13.72 11.36 -18.34
CA GLU A 150 -12.98 10.20 -17.84
C GLU A 150 -11.52 10.52 -17.53
N GLN A 151 -10.83 11.25 -18.44
CA GLN A 151 -9.47 11.71 -18.20
C GLN A 151 -9.40 12.66 -17.00
N ILE A 152 -10.33 13.62 -16.91
CA ILE A 152 -10.45 14.51 -15.75
C ILE A 152 -10.58 13.71 -14.45
N ALA A 153 -11.43 12.68 -14.45
CA ALA A 153 -11.61 11.86 -13.25
C ALA A 153 -10.31 11.17 -12.83
N ARG A 154 -9.54 10.62 -13.77
CA ARG A 154 -8.23 10.01 -13.49
C ARG A 154 -7.21 11.01 -12.96
N ASP A 155 -7.09 12.17 -13.62
CA ASP A 155 -6.08 13.17 -13.25
C ASP A 155 -6.37 13.81 -11.89
N VAL A 156 -7.66 14.05 -11.58
CA VAL A 156 -8.08 14.66 -10.31
C VAL A 156 -8.03 13.69 -9.14
N THR A 157 -8.42 12.43 -9.37
CA THR A 157 -8.53 11.46 -8.27
C THR A 157 -7.33 10.52 -8.17
N GLY A 158 -6.57 10.34 -9.24
CA GLY A 158 -5.56 9.28 -9.33
C GLY A 158 -6.16 7.86 -9.40
N TRP A 159 -7.50 7.74 -9.44
CA TRP A 159 -8.19 6.46 -9.52
C TRP A 159 -8.55 6.11 -10.97
N ASN A 160 -8.62 4.84 -11.27
CA ASN A 160 -9.21 4.39 -12.53
C ASN A 160 -10.67 4.84 -12.61
N ALA A 161 -11.08 5.32 -13.78
CA ALA A 161 -12.40 5.87 -13.97
C ALA A 161 -12.98 5.51 -15.34
N THR A 162 -14.31 5.46 -15.44
CA THR A 162 -15.04 5.30 -16.69
C THR A 162 -16.29 6.16 -16.69
N ALA A 163 -16.55 6.83 -17.82
CA ALA A 163 -17.72 7.68 -18.01
C ALA A 163 -18.80 6.93 -18.80
N VAL A 164 -20.01 6.86 -18.24
CA VAL A 164 -21.18 6.20 -18.87
C VAL A 164 -22.25 7.23 -19.18
N GLU A 165 -22.55 7.42 -20.45
CA GLU A 165 -23.65 8.25 -20.90
C GLU A 165 -24.96 7.44 -20.90
N TYR A 166 -25.81 7.62 -19.90
CA TYR A 166 -27.00 6.80 -19.72
C TYR A 166 -28.06 6.95 -20.80
N PHE A 167 -28.07 8.05 -21.57
CA PHE A 167 -28.99 8.16 -22.70
C PHE A 167 -28.82 7.02 -23.71
N GLN A 168 -27.62 6.47 -23.87
CA GLN A 168 -27.32 5.33 -24.73
C GLN A 168 -27.87 4.01 -24.17
N ARG A 169 -28.28 3.99 -22.90
CA ARG A 169 -28.78 2.82 -22.18
C ARG A 169 -30.30 2.86 -21.96
N LEU A 170 -31.00 3.74 -22.66
CA LEU A 170 -32.44 3.89 -22.54
C LEU A 170 -33.17 3.11 -23.63
N ILE A 171 -34.27 2.46 -23.24
CA ILE A 171 -35.19 1.83 -24.17
C ILE A 171 -35.87 2.92 -24.98
N VAL A 172 -35.78 2.84 -26.31
CA VAL A 172 -36.46 3.74 -27.21
C VAL A 172 -37.89 3.26 -27.42
N THR A 173 -38.87 4.03 -26.94
CA THR A 173 -40.28 3.81 -27.26
C THR A 173 -40.55 4.33 -28.64
N GLN A 174 -41.22 3.56 -29.46
CA GLN A 174 -41.51 3.95 -30.88
C GLN A 174 -42.85 4.62 -31.02
N TYR A 175 -42.86 5.66 -31.80
CA TYR A 175 -44.12 6.27 -32.25
C TYR A 175 -44.71 5.41 -33.34
N MET A 176 -45.97 5.00 -33.19
CA MET A 176 -46.62 3.99 -34.06
C MET A 176 -46.61 4.34 -35.53
N ASN A 177 -46.63 5.64 -35.88
CA ASN A 177 -46.57 6.11 -37.27
C ASN A 177 -45.16 6.15 -37.88
N HIS A 178 -44.13 5.94 -37.08
CA HIS A 178 -42.73 5.99 -37.49
C HIS A 178 -41.93 4.86 -36.80
N LEU A 179 -42.28 3.63 -37.11
CA LEU A 179 -41.62 2.45 -36.58
C LEU A 179 -40.17 2.35 -37.11
N ARG A 180 -39.21 2.30 -36.20
CA ARG A 180 -37.78 2.08 -36.51
C ARG A 180 -37.37 0.77 -35.88
N ALA A 181 -37.67 -0.34 -36.57
CA ALA A 181 -37.40 -1.71 -36.05
C ALA A 181 -35.93 -1.95 -35.64
N GLN A 182 -35.01 -1.26 -36.33
CA GLN A 182 -33.55 -1.33 -35.99
C GLN A 182 -33.17 -0.60 -34.69
N CYS A 183 -34.05 0.23 -34.13
CA CYS A 183 -33.80 0.94 -32.86
C CYS A 183 -34.54 0.34 -31.69
N LEU A 184 -35.12 -0.85 -31.83
CA LEU A 184 -35.74 -1.59 -30.75
C LEU A 184 -34.63 -2.30 -29.94
N ALA A 185 -34.38 -1.82 -28.74
CA ALA A 185 -33.45 -2.43 -27.83
C ALA A 185 -34.23 -3.09 -26.69
N THR A 186 -34.47 -4.39 -26.81
CA THR A 186 -35.00 -5.22 -25.73
C THR A 186 -33.86 -6.04 -25.15
N PRO A 187 -33.76 -6.22 -23.81
CA PRO A 187 -32.77 -7.09 -23.21
C PRO A 187 -32.89 -8.53 -23.72
N ASP A 188 -31.82 -9.08 -24.29
CA ASP A 188 -31.75 -10.50 -24.64
C ASP A 188 -31.13 -11.28 -23.49
N LEU A 189 -31.95 -11.97 -22.71
CA LEU A 189 -31.54 -12.78 -21.57
C LEU A 189 -30.67 -13.98 -21.93
N ARG A 190 -30.51 -14.29 -23.22
CA ARG A 190 -29.61 -15.34 -23.70
C ARG A 190 -28.16 -14.86 -23.83
N GLN A 191 -27.95 -13.55 -23.85
CA GLN A 191 -26.60 -12.96 -23.92
C GLN A 191 -26.02 -12.85 -22.51
N TRP A 192 -25.04 -13.66 -22.23
CA TRP A 192 -24.42 -13.71 -20.89
C TRP A 192 -23.54 -12.49 -20.59
N GLN A 193 -22.87 -11.90 -21.58
CA GLN A 193 -21.92 -10.80 -21.39
C GLN A 193 -22.55 -9.56 -20.70
N PRO A 194 -23.71 -9.05 -21.17
CA PRO A 194 -24.40 -7.96 -20.49
C PRO A 194 -24.91 -8.35 -19.11
N LEU A 195 -25.35 -9.62 -18.93
CA LEU A 195 -25.88 -10.09 -17.66
C LEU A 195 -24.80 -10.21 -16.57
N GLU A 196 -23.58 -10.58 -16.94
CA GLU A 196 -22.44 -10.65 -16.03
C GLU A 196 -22.04 -9.29 -15.45
N ARG A 197 -22.33 -8.20 -16.18
CA ARG A 197 -21.93 -6.82 -15.85
C ARG A 197 -23.08 -5.93 -15.36
N LEU A 198 -24.17 -6.55 -14.93
CA LEU A 198 -25.37 -5.86 -14.45
C LEU A 198 -25.07 -4.84 -13.37
N GLY A 199 -25.49 -3.58 -13.57
CA GLY A 199 -25.35 -2.48 -12.63
C GLY A 199 -23.95 -1.88 -12.53
N GLY A 200 -22.96 -2.46 -13.22
CA GLY A 200 -21.59 -1.94 -13.29
C GLY A 200 -21.39 -0.90 -14.39
N ALA A 201 -20.16 -0.43 -14.53
CA ALA A 201 -19.76 0.55 -15.53
C ALA A 201 -19.93 0.05 -16.97
N PHE A 202 -19.77 -1.24 -17.19
CA PHE A 202 -19.84 -1.88 -18.50
C PHE A 202 -21.18 -2.61 -18.75
N ASP A 203 -22.21 -2.31 -17.95
CA ASP A 203 -23.59 -2.78 -18.18
C ASP A 203 -24.13 -2.17 -19.47
N THR A 204 -24.49 -3.00 -20.44
CA THR A 204 -25.05 -2.60 -21.73
C THR A 204 -26.55 -2.83 -21.85
N ILE A 205 -27.19 -3.30 -20.79
CA ILE A 205 -28.63 -3.60 -20.82
C ILE A 205 -29.44 -2.30 -20.82
N MET A 206 -30.38 -2.22 -21.75
CA MET A 206 -31.29 -1.09 -21.88
C MET A 206 -32.31 -1.07 -20.74
N ARG A 207 -32.63 0.15 -20.25
CA ARG A 207 -33.53 0.37 -19.11
C ARG A 207 -34.55 1.46 -19.41
N THR A 208 -35.63 1.43 -18.67
CA THR A 208 -36.61 2.54 -18.71
C THR A 208 -36.04 3.76 -18.00
N PRO A 209 -36.41 5.00 -18.47
CA PRO A 209 -35.97 6.21 -17.80
C PRO A 209 -36.41 6.30 -16.35
N GLU A 210 -35.54 6.81 -15.51
CA GLU A 210 -35.79 7.13 -14.11
C GLU A 210 -35.92 8.63 -13.91
N MET A 211 -36.90 9.07 -13.11
CA MET A 211 -37.12 10.51 -12.85
C MET A 211 -36.24 11.03 -11.67
N ARG A 212 -35.49 10.16 -11.03
CA ARG A 212 -34.61 10.53 -9.90
C ARG A 212 -33.30 11.14 -10.41
N ARG A 213 -32.78 12.13 -9.68
CA ARG A 213 -31.50 12.77 -10.01
C ARG A 213 -30.33 11.85 -9.70
N ILE A 214 -29.37 11.80 -10.62
CA ILE A 214 -28.15 11.01 -10.47
C ILE A 214 -27.25 11.56 -9.36
N GLU A 215 -27.21 12.88 -9.16
CA GLU A 215 -26.45 13.53 -8.09
C GLU A 215 -26.83 13.04 -6.68
N SER A 216 -28.09 12.65 -6.49
CA SER A 216 -28.56 12.09 -5.21
C SER A 216 -28.15 10.62 -5.00
N GLY A 217 -27.45 9.99 -5.95
CA GLY A 217 -27.09 8.56 -5.94
C GLY A 217 -28.29 7.60 -6.10
N ARG A 218 -29.51 8.13 -6.30
CA ARG A 218 -30.75 7.32 -6.33
C ARG A 218 -31.31 7.06 -7.73
N GLY A 219 -30.88 7.81 -8.71
CA GLY A 219 -31.29 7.63 -10.13
C GLY A 219 -30.07 7.49 -11.01
N ARG A 220 -30.17 6.71 -12.07
CA ARG A 220 -29.06 6.54 -13.05
C ARG A 220 -29.55 6.76 -14.45
N TYR A 221 -30.60 6.09 -14.85
CA TYR A 221 -31.02 5.95 -16.24
C TYR A 221 -31.92 7.11 -16.68
N ASN A 222 -31.34 8.19 -17.19
CA ASN A 222 -32.07 9.30 -17.80
C ASN A 222 -31.22 9.96 -18.88
N ILE A 223 -31.87 10.75 -19.74
CA ILE A 223 -31.22 11.44 -20.88
C ILE A 223 -30.07 12.36 -20.42
N PRO A 224 -30.25 13.23 -19.40
CA PRO A 224 -29.17 14.15 -18.98
C PRO A 224 -28.08 13.49 -18.12
N ASN A 225 -28.22 12.23 -17.76
CA ASN A 225 -27.38 11.61 -16.74
C ASN A 225 -26.10 11.04 -17.31
N ILE A 226 -24.99 11.37 -16.64
CA ILE A 226 -23.68 10.76 -16.86
C ILE A 226 -23.24 10.10 -15.55
N GLY A 227 -22.96 8.80 -15.58
CA GLY A 227 -22.34 8.09 -14.47
C GLY A 227 -20.82 8.12 -14.58
N MET A 228 -20.16 8.67 -13.58
CA MET A 228 -18.72 8.58 -13.43
C MET A 228 -18.41 7.44 -12.47
N PHE A 229 -18.02 6.30 -13.01
CA PHE A 229 -17.56 5.17 -12.21
C PHE A 229 -16.10 5.36 -11.86
N VAL A 230 -15.78 5.18 -10.58
CA VAL A 230 -14.43 5.27 -10.04
C VAL A 230 -14.11 4.02 -9.23
N TRP A 231 -12.89 3.52 -9.37
CA TRP A 231 -12.38 2.35 -8.63
C TRP A 231 -11.49 2.83 -7.49
N SER A 232 -11.98 2.75 -6.27
CA SER A 232 -11.22 3.07 -5.06
C SER A 232 -10.38 1.89 -4.55
N ILE A 233 -10.61 0.69 -5.09
CA ILE A 233 -9.79 -0.50 -4.85
C ILE A 233 -8.81 -0.64 -6.00
N ASP A 234 -7.52 -0.77 -5.67
CA ASP A 234 -6.47 -1.05 -6.62
C ASP A 234 -6.16 -2.55 -6.71
N ALA A 235 -5.55 -2.95 -7.84
CA ALA A 235 -5.09 -4.31 -8.06
C ALA A 235 -3.58 -4.40 -7.80
N TYR A 236 -3.21 -5.09 -6.74
CA TYR A 236 -1.82 -5.35 -6.35
C TYR A 236 -1.33 -6.67 -6.91
N SER A 237 -0.13 -6.67 -7.51
CA SER A 237 0.42 -7.85 -8.18
C SER A 237 1.27 -8.68 -7.23
N LEU A 238 1.04 -9.98 -7.12
CA LEU A 238 1.93 -10.93 -6.48
C LEU A 238 2.65 -11.76 -7.55
N ARG A 239 3.99 -11.72 -7.55
CA ARG A 239 4.80 -12.34 -8.59
C ARG A 239 5.62 -13.50 -8.05
N ALA A 240 5.65 -14.60 -8.83
CA ALA A 240 6.39 -15.82 -8.53
C ALA A 240 6.15 -16.34 -7.10
N SER A 241 4.93 -16.15 -6.58
CA SER A 241 4.55 -16.60 -5.24
C SER A 241 4.25 -18.10 -5.28
N PRO A 242 4.69 -18.89 -4.28
CA PRO A 242 4.30 -20.28 -4.18
C PRO A 242 2.81 -20.44 -3.94
N ALA A 243 2.12 -21.21 -4.80
CA ALA A 243 0.75 -21.61 -4.58
C ALA A 243 0.66 -22.55 -3.37
N VAL A 244 -0.32 -22.33 -2.51
CA VAL A 244 -0.50 -23.13 -1.30
C VAL A 244 -1.19 -24.45 -1.65
N SER A 245 -0.51 -25.57 -1.41
CA SER A 245 -1.06 -26.90 -1.61
C SER A 245 -2.14 -27.21 -0.57
N VAL A 246 -3.28 -27.69 -1.02
CA VAL A 246 -4.33 -28.30 -0.20
C VAL A 246 -4.11 -29.80 -0.13
N ASP A 247 -3.76 -30.40 -1.27
CA ASP A 247 -3.34 -31.80 -1.43
C ASP A 247 -2.48 -31.94 -2.70
N ALA A 248 -2.29 -33.15 -3.19
CA ALA A 248 -1.44 -33.44 -4.36
C ALA A 248 -1.91 -32.74 -5.65
N ARG A 249 -3.17 -32.33 -5.75
CA ARG A 249 -3.77 -31.77 -6.98
C ARG A 249 -4.47 -30.42 -6.81
N ARG A 250 -4.74 -29.99 -5.57
CA ARG A 250 -5.50 -28.77 -5.27
C ARG A 250 -4.59 -27.72 -4.67
N TYR A 251 -4.63 -26.51 -5.21
CA TYR A 251 -3.78 -25.39 -4.78
C TYR A 251 -4.60 -24.10 -4.71
N ARG A 252 -4.19 -23.15 -3.87
CA ARG A 252 -4.73 -21.80 -3.81
C ARG A 252 -3.69 -20.79 -4.22
N PHE A 253 -4.13 -19.72 -4.89
CA PHE A 253 -3.24 -18.63 -5.31
C PHE A 253 -2.66 -17.86 -4.12
N HIS A 254 -3.50 -17.55 -3.13
CA HIS A 254 -3.08 -16.70 -2.03
C HIS A 254 -2.16 -17.44 -1.06
N PRO A 255 -1.00 -16.83 -0.65
CA PRO A 255 0.01 -17.49 0.19
C PRO A 255 -0.47 -17.83 1.62
N LEU A 256 -1.58 -17.26 2.09
CA LEU A 256 -2.25 -17.68 3.34
C LEU A 256 -3.17 -18.88 3.16
N GLY A 257 -3.37 -19.38 1.93
CA GLY A 257 -4.29 -20.49 1.67
C GLY A 257 -5.77 -20.13 1.76
N ILE A 258 -6.13 -18.87 1.55
CA ILE A 258 -7.51 -18.38 1.50
C ILE A 258 -8.06 -18.36 0.09
N ASP A 259 -9.37 -18.39 -0.04
CA ASP A 259 -10.08 -18.17 -1.28
C ASP A 259 -10.25 -16.66 -1.49
N GLN A 260 -9.74 -16.14 -2.61
CA GLN A 260 -9.78 -14.72 -2.93
C GLN A 260 -9.99 -14.51 -4.43
N PRO A 261 -10.85 -13.56 -4.86
CA PRO A 261 -11.02 -13.27 -6.27
C PRO A 261 -9.74 -12.69 -6.88
N LEU A 262 -9.42 -13.13 -8.09
CA LEU A 262 -8.32 -12.58 -8.89
C LEU A 262 -8.81 -11.32 -9.62
N TYR A 263 -7.91 -10.34 -9.76
CA TYR A 263 -8.19 -9.05 -10.35
C TYR A 263 -7.54 -8.87 -11.72
N THR A 264 -8.16 -8.04 -12.55
CA THR A 264 -7.61 -7.60 -13.83
C THR A 264 -6.42 -6.69 -13.57
N ARG A 265 -5.35 -6.87 -14.34
CA ARG A 265 -4.25 -5.92 -14.40
C ARG A 265 -4.66 -4.76 -15.30
N PRO A 266 -4.88 -3.55 -14.77
CA PRO A 266 -5.22 -2.41 -15.62
C PRO A 266 -4.14 -2.18 -16.68
N ALA A 267 -4.56 -2.08 -17.95
CA ALA A 267 -3.65 -1.77 -19.03
C ALA A 267 -3.22 -0.29 -18.95
N PRO A 268 -1.93 0.02 -19.18
CA PRO A 268 -1.50 1.40 -19.35
C PRO A 268 -2.26 2.06 -20.48
N ARG A 269 -2.70 3.29 -20.28
CA ARG A 269 -3.47 4.03 -21.28
C ARG A 269 -2.82 5.36 -21.60
N ASP A 270 -2.80 5.68 -22.89
CA ASP A 270 -2.44 7.01 -23.34
C ASP A 270 -3.56 8.00 -23.02
N ASP A 271 -3.18 9.26 -22.87
CA ASP A 271 -4.14 10.33 -22.60
C ASP A 271 -5.14 10.49 -23.74
N PHE A 272 -6.41 10.59 -23.37
CA PHE A 272 -7.52 10.73 -24.30
C PHE A 272 -7.65 9.63 -25.37
N ALA A 273 -7.12 8.44 -25.14
CA ALA A 273 -7.12 7.33 -26.11
C ALA A 273 -8.50 6.73 -26.40
N GLY A 274 -9.53 7.14 -25.67
CA GLY A 274 -10.90 6.63 -25.81
C GLY A 274 -11.54 6.36 -24.44
N LEU A 275 -12.69 5.70 -24.43
CA LEU A 275 -13.32 5.27 -23.18
C LEU A 275 -12.64 4.00 -22.64
N SER A 276 -12.60 3.86 -21.32
CA SER A 276 -12.06 2.69 -20.65
C SER A 276 -12.87 1.44 -20.99
N THR A 277 -12.16 0.33 -21.13
CA THR A 277 -12.72 -1.01 -21.31
C THR A 277 -12.56 -1.79 -19.99
N PRO A 278 -13.16 -2.97 -19.84
CA PRO A 278 -12.96 -3.81 -18.66
C PRO A 278 -11.50 -4.24 -18.40
N LEU A 279 -10.64 -4.14 -19.40
CA LEU A 279 -9.21 -4.45 -19.26
C LEU A 279 -8.39 -3.27 -18.71
N ASP A 280 -8.97 -2.07 -18.67
CA ASP A 280 -8.29 -0.85 -18.24
C ASP A 280 -8.55 -0.52 -16.76
N VAL A 281 -9.33 -1.34 -16.06
CA VAL A 281 -9.79 -1.09 -14.69
C VAL A 281 -9.56 -2.31 -13.79
N PRO A 282 -9.33 -2.10 -12.48
CA PRO A 282 -9.09 -3.19 -11.53
C PRO A 282 -10.42 -3.85 -11.11
N GLU A 283 -10.96 -4.71 -11.95
CA GLU A 283 -12.17 -5.49 -11.64
C GLU A 283 -11.85 -6.94 -11.29
N PRO A 284 -12.65 -7.60 -10.43
CA PRO A 284 -12.55 -9.02 -10.21
C PRO A 284 -12.87 -9.79 -11.50
N ILE A 285 -12.08 -10.79 -11.81
CA ILE A 285 -12.21 -11.58 -13.04
C ILE A 285 -13.28 -12.65 -12.86
N SER A 286 -14.34 -12.62 -13.68
CA SER A 286 -15.33 -13.70 -13.68
C SER A 286 -14.88 -14.90 -14.50
N ARG A 287 -15.42 -16.09 -14.17
CA ARG A 287 -15.10 -17.34 -14.88
C ARG A 287 -15.41 -17.26 -16.37
N ARG A 288 -16.58 -16.71 -16.72
CA ARG A 288 -17.03 -16.60 -18.12
C ARG A 288 -16.21 -15.62 -18.93
N VAL A 289 -15.83 -14.50 -18.31
CA VAL A 289 -14.99 -13.48 -18.97
C VAL A 289 -13.59 -14.03 -19.22
N LEU A 290 -13.00 -14.71 -18.23
CA LEU A 290 -11.69 -15.35 -18.41
C LEU A 290 -11.72 -16.44 -19.49
N ASP A 291 -12.73 -17.28 -19.52
CA ASP A 291 -12.88 -18.35 -20.52
C ASP A 291 -13.02 -17.79 -21.94
N ALA A 292 -13.88 -16.76 -22.11
CA ALA A 292 -14.16 -16.15 -23.41
C ALA A 292 -12.98 -15.32 -23.97
N ALA A 293 -12.16 -14.70 -23.11
CA ALA A 293 -11.09 -13.80 -23.50
C ALA A 293 -9.74 -14.14 -22.82
N ARG A 294 -9.44 -15.44 -22.72
CA ARG A 294 -8.27 -15.96 -21.99
C ARG A 294 -6.98 -15.22 -22.31
N ASN A 295 -6.67 -15.01 -23.58
CA ASN A 295 -5.44 -14.37 -24.03
C ASN A 295 -5.31 -12.89 -23.62
N SER A 296 -6.41 -12.24 -23.22
CA SER A 296 -6.40 -10.86 -22.70
C SER A 296 -6.04 -10.80 -21.22
N TYR A 297 -6.22 -11.91 -20.49
CA TYR A 297 -5.95 -11.97 -19.04
C TYR A 297 -4.73 -12.84 -18.72
N TYR A 298 -4.49 -13.92 -19.46
CA TYR A 298 -3.36 -14.80 -19.30
C TYR A 298 -2.30 -14.53 -20.39
N PRO A 299 -1.02 -14.29 -20.08
CA PRO A 299 -0.38 -14.32 -18.76
C PRO A 299 -0.37 -12.99 -18.00
N LEU A 300 -1.11 -11.97 -18.42
CA LEU A 300 -0.98 -10.58 -17.94
C LEU A 300 -1.54 -10.37 -16.52
N SER A 301 -2.75 -10.88 -16.25
CA SER A 301 -3.43 -10.73 -14.96
C SER A 301 -3.23 -11.95 -14.05
N LEU A 302 -2.98 -13.10 -14.62
CA LEU A 302 -2.63 -14.33 -13.89
C LEU A 302 -1.72 -15.20 -14.76
N CYS A 303 -0.76 -15.89 -14.12
CA CYS A 303 0.11 -16.85 -14.78
C CYS A 303 0.47 -17.99 -13.83
N LEU A 304 0.62 -19.19 -14.36
CA LEU A 304 1.06 -20.38 -13.64
C LEU A 304 2.48 -20.76 -14.10
N TYR A 305 3.30 -21.21 -13.15
CA TYR A 305 4.64 -21.72 -13.45
C TYR A 305 4.84 -23.06 -12.73
N GLU A 306 5.51 -23.99 -13.40
CA GLU A 306 6.05 -25.20 -12.80
C GLU A 306 7.52 -24.96 -12.42
N SER A 307 7.84 -25.18 -11.16
CA SER A 307 9.20 -25.07 -10.64
C SER A 307 9.68 -26.46 -10.21
N ASN A 308 10.75 -26.92 -10.83
CA ASN A 308 11.39 -28.21 -10.58
C ASN A 308 12.92 -28.08 -10.62
N ALA A 309 13.64 -29.18 -10.51
CA ALA A 309 15.11 -29.18 -10.52
C ALA A 309 15.73 -28.64 -11.84
N ALA A 310 14.97 -28.62 -12.93
CA ALA A 310 15.42 -28.10 -14.23
C ALA A 310 15.20 -26.57 -14.36
N GLY A 311 14.47 -25.96 -13.43
CA GLY A 311 14.18 -24.53 -13.42
C GLY A 311 12.69 -24.22 -13.33
N VAL A 312 12.33 -22.97 -13.64
CA VAL A 312 10.96 -22.45 -13.64
C VAL A 312 10.47 -22.31 -15.06
N THR A 313 9.33 -22.93 -15.38
CA THR A 313 8.73 -22.89 -16.72
C THR A 313 7.29 -22.39 -16.64
N ALA A 314 6.94 -21.41 -17.47
CA ALA A 314 5.57 -20.91 -17.55
C ALA A 314 4.65 -21.96 -18.22
N VAL A 315 3.46 -22.14 -17.67
CA VAL A 315 2.41 -22.98 -18.25
C VAL A 315 1.79 -22.22 -19.44
N ASN A 316 1.67 -22.89 -20.59
CA ASN A 316 1.00 -22.28 -21.74
C ASN A 316 -0.48 -22.05 -21.44
N GLY A 317 -1.04 -20.91 -21.84
CA GLY A 317 -2.46 -20.58 -21.68
C GLY A 317 -3.40 -21.60 -22.32
N ASP A 318 -3.01 -22.29 -23.37
CA ASP A 318 -3.79 -23.37 -23.99
C ASP A 318 -3.97 -24.59 -23.08
N ASN A 319 -3.07 -24.76 -22.12
CA ASN A 319 -3.12 -25.82 -21.10
C ASN A 319 -3.88 -25.39 -19.83
N VAL A 320 -4.53 -24.23 -19.84
CA VAL A 320 -5.34 -23.72 -18.72
C VAL A 320 -6.80 -23.71 -19.13
N CYS A 321 -7.64 -24.46 -18.43
CA CYS A 321 -9.10 -24.37 -18.57
C CYS A 321 -9.71 -23.61 -17.40
N VAL A 322 -10.82 -22.93 -17.63
CA VAL A 322 -11.54 -22.19 -16.60
C VAL A 322 -12.70 -23.03 -16.09
N CYS A 323 -12.72 -23.30 -14.80
CA CYS A 323 -13.73 -24.16 -14.18
C CYS A 323 -14.24 -23.56 -12.87
N ASN A 324 -15.44 -23.97 -12.46
CA ASN A 324 -15.93 -23.73 -11.11
C ASN A 324 -15.35 -24.81 -10.18
N LEU A 325 -14.37 -24.45 -9.37
CA LEU A 325 -13.71 -25.35 -8.42
C LEU A 325 -14.32 -25.24 -7.01
N GLN A 326 -15.65 -25.13 -6.92
CA GLN A 326 -16.35 -25.13 -5.63
C GLN A 326 -16.23 -26.46 -4.91
N ASP A 327 -16.42 -26.43 -3.59
CA ASP A 327 -16.37 -27.62 -2.75
C ASP A 327 -17.62 -28.52 -3.00
N VAL A 328 -17.37 -29.80 -3.27
CA VAL A 328 -18.42 -30.84 -3.46
C VAL A 328 -17.99 -32.11 -2.72
N ALA A 329 -18.73 -32.47 -1.70
CA ALA A 329 -18.52 -33.70 -0.92
C ALA A 329 -17.05 -33.90 -0.44
N GLY A 330 -16.42 -32.86 0.03
CA GLY A 330 -15.03 -32.90 0.55
C GLY A 330 -13.94 -32.81 -0.52
N ASN A 331 -14.30 -32.70 -1.78
CA ASN A 331 -13.40 -32.49 -2.90
C ASN A 331 -13.81 -31.22 -3.68
N TRP A 332 -13.01 -30.82 -4.69
CA TRP A 332 -13.42 -29.79 -5.62
C TRP A 332 -14.11 -30.33 -6.85
N ALA A 333 -15.11 -29.60 -7.34
CA ALA A 333 -15.76 -29.90 -8.61
C ALA A 333 -14.76 -29.71 -9.78
N HIS A 334 -15.02 -30.40 -10.87
CA HIS A 334 -14.36 -30.19 -12.18
C HIS A 334 -12.83 -30.30 -12.18
N LEU A 335 -12.25 -31.20 -11.39
CA LEU A 335 -10.83 -31.50 -11.46
C LEU A 335 -10.43 -31.96 -12.88
N PRO A 336 -9.33 -31.49 -13.47
CA PRO A 336 -8.90 -31.92 -14.80
C PRO A 336 -8.63 -33.41 -14.86
N THR A 337 -9.11 -34.06 -15.92
CA THR A 337 -8.86 -35.50 -16.20
C THR A 337 -7.85 -35.69 -17.31
N THR A 338 -7.58 -34.64 -18.12
CA THR A 338 -6.66 -34.66 -19.25
C THR A 338 -5.25 -34.33 -18.80
N ASN A 339 -4.26 -35.12 -19.23
CA ASN A 339 -2.87 -34.85 -18.98
C ASN A 339 -2.45 -33.49 -19.57
N GLY A 340 -1.57 -32.77 -18.89
CA GLY A 340 -1.12 -31.45 -19.29
C GLY A 340 -2.07 -30.31 -18.97
N MET A 341 -3.32 -30.55 -18.61
CA MET A 341 -4.33 -29.52 -18.38
C MET A 341 -4.42 -29.10 -16.91
N TYR A 342 -4.42 -27.79 -16.68
CA TYR A 342 -4.73 -27.13 -15.40
C TYR A 342 -6.13 -26.55 -15.42
N ALA A 343 -6.83 -26.57 -14.30
CA ALA A 343 -8.06 -25.82 -14.13
C ALA A 343 -7.84 -24.64 -13.17
N VAL A 344 -8.38 -23.49 -13.52
CA VAL A 344 -8.30 -22.25 -12.73
C VAL A 344 -9.71 -21.73 -12.46
N ASP A 345 -9.94 -21.32 -11.22
CA ASP A 345 -11.14 -20.61 -10.80
C ASP A 345 -10.76 -19.20 -10.35
N PRO A 346 -10.95 -18.16 -11.17
CA PRO A 346 -10.55 -16.80 -10.83
C PRO A 346 -11.41 -16.18 -9.72
N VAL A 347 -12.63 -16.68 -9.51
CA VAL A 347 -13.55 -16.15 -8.49
C VAL A 347 -13.16 -16.62 -7.10
N LEU A 348 -12.70 -17.88 -6.98
CA LEU A 348 -12.27 -18.46 -5.73
C LEU A 348 -10.73 -18.41 -5.53
N GLY A 349 -9.97 -18.05 -6.57
CA GLY A 349 -8.50 -18.10 -6.51
C GLY A 349 -7.97 -19.51 -6.28
N ARG A 350 -8.53 -20.51 -6.98
CA ARG A 350 -8.19 -21.94 -6.86
C ARG A 350 -7.56 -22.48 -8.13
N ILE A 351 -6.66 -23.45 -7.96
CA ILE A 351 -5.97 -24.14 -9.06
C ILE A 351 -6.10 -25.64 -8.83
N ALA A 352 -6.52 -26.36 -9.86
CA ALA A 352 -6.41 -27.82 -9.88
C ALA A 352 -5.33 -28.21 -10.89
N SER A 353 -4.32 -28.96 -10.43
CA SER A 353 -3.19 -29.36 -11.28
C SER A 353 -3.56 -30.48 -12.24
N ARG A 354 -2.75 -30.61 -13.28
CA ARG A 354 -2.79 -31.70 -14.23
C ARG A 354 -2.59 -33.07 -13.55
N PRO A 355 -3.22 -34.15 -14.04
CA PRO A 355 -3.10 -35.48 -13.42
C PRO A 355 -1.68 -36.04 -13.41
N ASP A 356 -0.90 -35.67 -14.40
CA ASP A 356 0.48 -36.12 -14.68
C ASP A 356 1.55 -35.16 -14.12
N LEU A 357 1.24 -34.33 -13.12
CA LEU A 357 2.21 -33.42 -12.49
C LEU A 357 3.32 -34.25 -11.83
N PRO A 358 4.60 -34.07 -12.19
CA PRO A 358 5.70 -34.81 -11.59
C PRO A 358 5.78 -34.56 -10.07
N ALA A 359 6.06 -35.59 -9.31
CA ALA A 359 6.26 -35.47 -7.86
C ALA A 359 7.42 -34.49 -7.56
N GLY A 360 7.21 -33.62 -6.56
CA GLY A 360 8.20 -32.61 -6.17
C GLY A 360 8.17 -31.31 -7.00
N THR A 361 7.32 -31.23 -8.03
CA THR A 361 7.10 -29.95 -8.74
C THR A 361 6.31 -29.01 -7.86
N LYS A 362 6.83 -27.78 -7.66
CA LYS A 362 6.13 -26.69 -6.99
C LYS A 362 5.42 -25.84 -8.03
N LEU A 363 4.22 -25.38 -7.72
CA LEU A 363 3.52 -24.39 -8.53
C LEU A 363 3.82 -23.01 -7.98
N LEU A 364 4.29 -22.12 -8.88
CA LEU A 364 4.40 -20.69 -8.61
C LEU A 364 3.32 -19.97 -9.40
N VAL A 365 2.89 -18.84 -8.90
CA VAL A 365 1.79 -18.06 -9.50
C VAL A 365 2.13 -16.57 -9.54
N ASP A 366 1.73 -15.94 -10.64
CA ASP A 366 1.52 -14.50 -10.71
C ASP A 366 0.02 -14.25 -10.69
N PHE A 367 -0.43 -13.30 -9.90
CA PHE A 367 -1.82 -12.88 -9.89
C PHE A 367 -1.96 -11.49 -9.29
N LEU A 368 -3.14 -10.88 -9.46
CA LEU A 368 -3.49 -9.64 -8.80
C LEU A 368 -4.64 -9.87 -7.83
N TYR A 369 -4.57 -9.18 -6.70
CA TYR A 369 -5.62 -9.13 -5.70
C TYR A 369 -6.03 -7.68 -5.45
N GLY A 370 -7.31 -7.46 -5.10
CA GLY A 370 -7.81 -6.13 -4.78
C GLY A 370 -7.52 -5.73 -3.34
N PHE A 371 -7.08 -4.47 -3.14
CA PHE A 371 -6.97 -3.87 -1.82
C PHE A 371 -7.17 -2.34 -1.88
N SER A 372 -7.59 -1.72 -0.77
CA SER A 372 -8.02 -0.32 -0.76
C SER A 372 -6.88 0.69 -0.87
N ALA A 373 -5.69 0.38 -0.36
CA ALA A 373 -4.53 1.28 -0.39
C ALA A 373 -3.24 0.53 0.00
N GLY A 374 -2.09 1.19 -0.11
CA GLY A 374 -0.80 0.68 0.33
C GLY A 374 -0.68 0.60 1.85
N LEU A 375 -1.32 -0.39 2.47
CA LEU A 375 -1.37 -0.61 3.91
C LEU A 375 -1.07 -2.08 4.22
N GLY A 376 -0.26 -2.34 5.24
CA GLY A 376 0.17 -3.69 5.61
C GLY A 376 1.26 -4.25 4.70
N GLY A 377 1.51 -5.56 4.78
CA GLY A 377 2.44 -6.25 3.89
C GLY A 377 1.87 -6.27 2.45
N GLY A 378 2.47 -5.54 1.54
CA GLY A 378 2.03 -5.38 0.17
C GLY A 378 3.21 -5.12 -0.77
N GLU A 379 2.98 -5.16 -2.08
CA GLU A 379 4.00 -4.95 -3.13
C GLU A 379 4.04 -3.51 -3.65
N TYR A 380 3.44 -2.60 -2.93
CA TYR A 380 3.49 -1.18 -3.24
C TYR A 380 4.86 -0.57 -2.90
N ASP A 381 5.13 0.62 -3.42
CA ASP A 381 6.38 1.35 -3.15
C ASP A 381 6.43 1.84 -1.69
N ARG A 382 7.52 1.51 -1.00
CA ARG A 382 7.79 1.83 0.40
C ARG A 382 9.11 2.59 0.58
N THR A 383 9.72 3.02 -0.51
CA THR A 383 11.07 3.60 -0.48
C THR A 383 11.15 4.85 0.41
N ALA A 384 10.07 5.64 0.46
CA ALA A 384 10.03 6.87 1.25
C ALA A 384 10.00 6.64 2.77
N ASP A 385 9.47 5.48 3.22
CA ASP A 385 9.19 5.22 4.63
C ASP A 385 10.21 4.30 5.29
N VAL A 386 11.07 3.66 4.50
CA VAL A 386 12.09 2.74 4.99
C VAL A 386 13.48 3.38 4.89
N THR A 387 13.97 3.89 6.01
CA THR A 387 15.34 4.42 6.12
C THR A 387 16.23 3.41 6.82
N ASP A 388 17.19 2.84 6.09
CA ASP A 388 18.30 2.10 6.70
C ASP A 388 19.43 3.08 7.03
N ALA A 389 20.21 2.76 8.06
CA ALA A 389 21.48 3.47 8.27
C ALA A 389 22.37 3.25 7.03
N GLU A 390 22.94 4.32 6.48
CA GLU A 390 23.82 4.19 5.30
C GLU A 390 25.30 4.42 5.70
N PRO A 391 26.17 3.45 5.40
CA PRO A 391 25.88 2.08 4.99
C PRO A 391 25.44 1.20 6.19
N PRO A 392 24.57 0.19 5.97
CA PRO A 392 24.23 -0.75 7.03
C PRO A 392 25.49 -1.58 7.42
N PRO A 393 25.66 -1.91 8.72
CA PRO A 393 26.84 -2.63 9.19
C PRO A 393 26.99 -4.03 8.58
N ALA A 394 25.87 -4.68 8.21
CA ALA A 394 25.80 -5.90 7.41
C ALA A 394 24.51 -5.91 6.61
N LEU A 395 24.58 -6.34 5.34
CA LEU A 395 23.40 -6.53 4.49
C LEU A 395 23.43 -7.94 3.93
N VAL A 396 22.39 -8.71 4.25
CA VAL A 396 22.26 -10.12 3.86
C VAL A 396 20.96 -10.30 3.06
N ARG A 397 21.00 -11.05 1.98
CA ARG A 397 19.86 -11.24 1.08
C ARG A 397 19.29 -12.66 1.15
N VAL A 398 17.96 -12.75 1.16
CA VAL A 398 17.20 -14.01 1.07
C VAL A 398 16.38 -13.97 -0.22
N PRO A 399 16.43 -14.99 -1.08
CA PRO A 399 17.16 -16.27 -0.96
C PRO A 399 18.58 -16.27 -1.56
N ALA A 400 19.13 -15.12 -1.92
CA ALA A 400 20.39 -15.05 -2.67
C ALA A 400 21.59 -15.57 -1.86
N ASP A 401 21.74 -15.11 -0.60
CA ASP A 401 22.86 -15.50 0.26
C ASP A 401 22.49 -16.69 1.17
N TYR A 402 21.23 -16.70 1.67
CA TYR A 402 20.71 -17.74 2.56
C TYR A 402 19.31 -18.18 2.13
N ALA A 403 19.04 -19.48 2.21
CA ALA A 403 17.76 -20.05 1.80
C ALA A 403 16.60 -19.77 2.79
N SER A 404 16.88 -19.47 4.06
CA SER A 404 15.89 -19.18 5.09
C SER A 404 16.14 -17.83 5.75
N VAL A 405 15.09 -17.20 6.26
CA VAL A 405 15.16 -15.90 6.95
C VAL A 405 15.90 -16.06 8.28
N GLN A 406 15.63 -17.15 9.03
CA GLN A 406 16.32 -17.41 10.30
C GLN A 406 17.82 -17.57 10.11
N SER A 407 18.27 -18.33 9.10
CA SER A 407 19.70 -18.49 8.85
C SER A 407 20.39 -17.18 8.45
N ALA A 408 19.68 -16.29 7.74
CA ALA A 408 20.20 -14.96 7.44
C ALA A 408 20.35 -14.10 8.71
N ILE A 409 19.37 -14.14 9.62
CA ILE A 409 19.42 -13.43 10.90
C ILE A 409 20.59 -13.92 11.75
N ASP A 410 20.77 -15.24 11.86
CA ASP A 410 21.85 -15.87 12.66
C ASP A 410 23.25 -15.48 12.17
N ASN A 411 23.37 -15.07 10.91
CA ASN A 411 24.64 -14.69 10.30
C ASN A 411 24.91 -13.17 10.25
N LEU A 412 24.04 -12.31 10.80
CA LEU A 412 24.29 -10.86 10.89
C LEU A 412 25.46 -10.49 11.82
N GLY A 413 25.85 -11.39 12.74
CA GLY A 413 26.94 -11.17 13.67
C GLY A 413 26.67 -10.15 14.78
N ALA A 414 27.72 -9.75 15.49
CA ALA A 414 27.64 -8.91 16.70
C ALA A 414 27.34 -7.42 16.41
N ASN A 415 27.44 -6.97 15.16
CA ASN A 415 27.21 -5.58 14.80
C ASN A 415 25.75 -5.29 14.40
N GLY A 416 24.90 -6.32 14.33
CA GLY A 416 23.57 -6.19 13.77
C GLY A 416 23.61 -6.00 12.25
N GLY A 417 22.51 -5.57 11.64
CA GLY A 417 22.42 -5.36 10.19
C GLY A 417 21.02 -5.54 9.65
N VAL A 418 20.95 -5.69 8.33
CA VAL A 418 19.70 -5.75 7.58
C VAL A 418 19.59 -7.05 6.80
N VAL A 419 18.52 -7.80 7.01
CA VAL A 419 18.12 -8.94 6.17
C VAL A 419 17.10 -8.45 5.15
N VAL A 420 17.41 -8.54 3.86
CA VAL A 420 16.54 -8.15 2.76
C VAL A 420 15.97 -9.38 2.08
N ILE A 421 14.64 -9.50 2.05
CA ILE A 421 13.96 -10.60 1.35
C ILE A 421 13.55 -10.11 -0.04
N GLY A 422 14.26 -10.60 -1.07
CA GLY A 422 14.15 -10.14 -2.46
C GLY A 422 13.16 -10.94 -3.32
N ASN A 423 12.12 -11.54 -2.72
CA ASN A 423 11.07 -12.25 -3.44
C ASN A 423 9.75 -12.27 -2.65
N SER A 424 8.66 -12.63 -3.32
CA SER A 424 7.34 -12.88 -2.69
C SER A 424 7.18 -14.36 -2.28
N GLY A 425 8.24 -14.94 -1.72
CA GLY A 425 8.28 -16.32 -1.24
C GLY A 425 7.42 -16.57 -0.01
N ARG A 426 7.17 -17.86 0.26
CA ARG A 426 6.51 -18.32 1.49
C ARG A 426 7.52 -19.11 2.33
N TYR A 427 7.84 -18.58 3.49
CA TYR A 427 8.83 -19.09 4.42
C TYR A 427 8.11 -19.66 5.66
N GLU A 428 8.24 -20.97 5.89
CA GLU A 428 7.65 -21.67 7.02
C GLU A 428 8.75 -21.98 8.03
N GLU A 429 8.89 -21.13 9.02
CA GLU A 429 9.99 -21.22 9.99
C GLU A 429 9.61 -20.61 11.35
N THR A 430 10.36 -20.92 12.38
CA THR A 430 10.28 -20.26 13.67
C THR A 430 11.22 -19.07 13.67
N LEU A 431 10.73 -17.89 14.02
CA LEU A 431 11.51 -16.65 14.00
C LEU A 431 12.07 -16.34 15.38
N THR A 432 13.39 -16.28 15.50
CA THR A 432 14.09 -15.83 16.70
C THR A 432 15.06 -14.73 16.34
N ILE A 433 14.82 -13.51 16.86
CA ILE A 433 15.70 -12.36 16.64
C ILE A 433 16.27 -11.95 17.99
N ASN A 434 17.57 -11.94 18.10
CA ASN A 434 18.27 -11.46 19.30
C ASN A 434 19.28 -10.36 18.90
N ALA A 435 18.85 -9.11 18.99
CA ALA A 435 19.66 -7.97 18.57
C ALA A 435 20.77 -7.70 19.61
N PRO A 436 22.03 -7.49 19.16
CA PRO A 436 23.14 -7.16 20.08
C PRO A 436 22.90 -5.83 20.80
N ALA A 437 23.51 -5.67 21.98
CA ALA A 437 23.34 -4.44 22.78
C ALA A 437 23.74 -3.19 22.01
N GLY A 438 22.83 -2.18 22.02
CA GLY A 438 23.00 -0.92 21.30
C GLY A 438 23.03 -1.05 19.76
N LYS A 439 22.63 -2.20 19.20
CA LYS A 439 22.62 -2.44 17.76
C LYS A 439 21.19 -2.61 17.24
N ARG A 440 21.04 -2.45 15.92
CA ARG A 440 19.77 -2.62 15.21
C ARG A 440 19.82 -3.86 14.31
N VAL A 441 18.77 -4.65 14.35
CA VAL A 441 18.51 -5.77 13.42
C VAL A 441 17.21 -5.48 12.69
N VAL A 442 17.27 -5.43 11.37
CA VAL A 442 16.08 -5.18 10.52
C VAL A 442 15.85 -6.38 9.62
N VAL A 443 14.62 -6.87 9.58
CA VAL A 443 14.15 -7.84 8.58
C VAL A 443 13.14 -7.15 7.69
N ARG A 444 13.48 -7.00 6.43
CA ARG A 444 12.59 -6.27 5.50
C ARG A 444 12.41 -6.96 4.16
N ALA A 445 11.24 -6.76 3.57
CA ALA A 445 11.04 -7.06 2.16
C ALA A 445 11.78 -6.01 1.30
N ASP A 446 12.33 -6.45 0.20
CA ASP A 446 12.76 -5.52 -0.86
C ASP A 446 11.54 -4.82 -1.48
N ASN A 447 11.76 -3.66 -2.09
CA ASN A 447 10.65 -2.88 -2.66
C ASN A 447 9.95 -3.66 -3.79
N GLY A 448 8.62 -3.63 -3.82
CA GLY A 448 7.83 -4.37 -4.80
C GLY A 448 7.68 -5.88 -4.53
N PHE A 449 8.09 -6.38 -3.34
CA PHE A 449 7.89 -7.77 -2.92
C PHE A 449 7.07 -7.87 -1.64
N ARG A 450 6.36 -8.99 -1.49
CA ARG A 450 5.56 -9.35 -0.30
C ARG A 450 5.90 -10.77 0.18
N PRO A 451 6.99 -10.97 0.90
CA PRO A 451 7.29 -12.25 1.50
C PRO A 451 6.25 -12.59 2.57
N THR A 452 5.88 -13.86 2.62
CA THR A 452 4.98 -14.42 3.64
C THR A 452 5.76 -15.28 4.61
N LEU A 453 5.80 -14.86 5.87
CA LEU A 453 6.38 -15.64 6.96
C LEU A 453 5.27 -16.42 7.68
N VAL A 454 5.30 -17.72 7.62
CA VAL A 454 4.39 -18.60 8.36
C VAL A 454 5.14 -19.16 9.55
N LEU A 455 4.86 -18.62 10.71
CA LEU A 455 5.50 -19.02 11.95
C LEU A 455 5.00 -20.40 12.38
N THR A 456 5.88 -21.37 12.40
CA THR A 456 5.57 -22.77 12.73
C THR A 456 5.60 -23.06 14.24
N GLY A 457 6.05 -22.09 15.04
CA GLY A 457 6.14 -22.18 16.50
C GLY A 457 6.25 -20.82 17.15
N ALA A 458 6.35 -20.80 18.47
CA ALA A 458 6.52 -19.57 19.24
C ALA A 458 7.77 -18.83 18.80
N SER A 459 7.58 -17.62 18.30
CA SER A 459 8.66 -16.73 17.85
C SER A 459 9.07 -15.80 18.97
N SER A 460 10.37 -15.52 19.07
CA SER A 460 10.94 -14.72 20.15
C SER A 460 11.74 -13.55 19.60
N LEU A 461 11.39 -12.36 20.09
CA LEU A 461 12.10 -11.12 19.83
C LEU A 461 12.81 -10.68 21.10
N GLY A 462 14.10 -10.40 21.02
CA GLY A 462 14.88 -9.99 22.17
C GLY A 462 16.13 -9.24 21.78
N GLY A 463 16.83 -8.72 22.79
CA GLY A 463 18.09 -8.02 22.58
C GLY A 463 18.76 -7.59 23.86
N GLY A 464 20.02 -7.16 23.72
CA GLY A 464 20.75 -6.51 24.78
C GLY A 464 20.25 -5.10 25.08
N ALA A 465 20.85 -4.46 26.09
CA ALA A 465 20.44 -3.09 26.47
C ALA A 465 20.59 -2.12 25.30
N GLY A 466 19.53 -1.36 25.03
CA GLY A 466 19.47 -0.40 23.90
C GLY A 466 19.36 -1.04 22.52
N ALA A 467 19.10 -2.34 22.41
CA ALA A 467 18.90 -3.03 21.14
C ALA A 467 17.59 -2.60 20.46
N GLN A 468 17.59 -2.64 19.13
CA GLN A 468 16.44 -2.27 18.29
C GLN A 468 16.15 -3.38 17.28
N ILE A 469 14.87 -3.64 17.05
CA ILE A 469 14.39 -4.57 16.01
C ILE A 469 13.44 -3.85 15.08
N GLY A 470 13.63 -4.02 13.76
CA GLY A 470 12.73 -3.53 12.71
C GLY A 470 12.16 -4.68 11.88
N LEU A 471 10.85 -4.65 11.63
CA LEU A 471 10.14 -5.56 10.72
C LEU A 471 9.42 -4.72 9.67
N HIS A 472 9.77 -4.88 8.38
CA HIS A 472 9.21 -4.01 7.36
C HIS A 472 8.73 -4.79 6.14
N GLY A 473 7.51 -4.50 5.68
CA GLY A 473 6.95 -5.03 4.42
C GLY A 473 6.57 -6.52 4.44
N LEU A 474 6.37 -7.11 5.60
CA LEU A 474 6.19 -8.56 5.78
C LEU A 474 4.71 -8.92 5.99
N LEU A 475 4.30 -10.06 5.44
CA LEU A 475 3.05 -10.73 5.80
C LEU A 475 3.38 -11.88 6.77
N ILE A 476 2.96 -11.75 8.03
CA ILE A 476 3.30 -12.70 9.11
C ILE A 476 2.04 -13.40 9.60
N SER A 477 2.06 -14.73 9.66
CA SER A 477 0.96 -15.56 10.12
C SER A 477 1.44 -16.78 10.89
N GLY A 478 0.54 -17.52 11.52
CA GLY A 478 0.79 -18.82 12.13
C GLY A 478 0.93 -18.79 13.65
N ALA A 479 1.72 -17.90 14.21
CA ALA A 479 1.89 -17.82 15.65
C ALA A 479 2.11 -16.37 16.13
N THR A 480 1.99 -16.16 17.44
CA THR A 480 2.24 -14.88 18.10
C THR A 480 3.72 -14.48 18.03
N LEU A 481 4.00 -13.22 17.71
CA LEU A 481 5.29 -12.61 17.93
C LEU A 481 5.41 -12.21 19.41
N ALA A 482 6.47 -12.61 20.09
CA ALA A 482 6.61 -12.36 21.51
C ALA A 482 7.97 -11.74 21.87
N VAL A 483 7.93 -10.64 22.59
CA VAL A 483 9.08 -10.08 23.32
C VAL A 483 8.97 -10.59 24.75
N ASN A 484 9.56 -11.77 25.01
CA ASN A 484 9.40 -12.48 26.27
C ASN A 484 10.33 -11.94 27.37
N ALA A 485 9.86 -12.02 28.60
CA ALA A 485 10.66 -11.76 29.80
C ALA A 485 11.71 -12.88 30.08
N GLY A 486 12.64 -13.06 29.12
CA GLY A 486 13.79 -13.96 29.28
C GLY A 486 14.91 -13.32 30.07
N ALA A 487 15.78 -14.13 30.69
CA ALA A 487 16.95 -13.64 31.43
C ALA A 487 17.85 -12.80 30.49
N GLY A 488 17.91 -11.47 30.74
CA GLY A 488 18.75 -10.55 30.00
C GLY A 488 18.12 -9.91 28.77
N ASN A 489 16.84 -10.14 28.48
CA ASN A 489 16.17 -9.40 27.43
C ASN A 489 15.92 -7.94 27.86
N ALA A 490 16.56 -7.01 27.17
CA ALA A 490 16.52 -5.57 27.42
C ALA A 490 16.32 -4.80 26.09
N LEU A 491 15.48 -5.34 25.21
CA LEU A 491 15.09 -4.68 23.95
C LEU A 491 14.52 -3.30 24.26
N ALA A 492 15.02 -2.26 23.55
CA ALA A 492 14.59 -0.89 23.77
C ALA A 492 13.53 -0.45 22.75
N GLN A 493 13.58 -0.96 21.50
CA GLN A 493 12.68 -0.50 20.44
C GLN A 493 12.28 -1.65 19.52
N LEU A 494 10.99 -1.66 19.14
CA LEU A 494 10.42 -2.56 18.14
C LEU A 494 9.65 -1.74 17.12
N ASP A 495 10.17 -1.67 15.90
CA ASP A 495 9.55 -0.95 14.78
C ASP A 495 8.88 -1.94 13.83
N ILE A 496 7.58 -1.77 13.60
CA ILE A 496 6.79 -2.58 12.66
C ILE A 496 6.19 -1.63 11.64
N ALA A 497 6.71 -1.68 10.41
CA ALA A 497 6.26 -0.80 9.34
C ALA A 497 5.81 -1.58 8.11
N HIS A 498 4.69 -1.19 7.52
CA HIS A 498 4.15 -1.85 6.33
C HIS A 498 4.02 -3.38 6.47
N CYS A 499 3.71 -3.84 7.68
CA CYS A 499 3.56 -5.25 7.96
C CYS A 499 2.10 -5.64 8.17
N THR A 500 1.79 -6.88 7.85
CA THR A 500 0.55 -7.51 8.29
C THR A 500 0.85 -8.63 9.26
N LEU A 501 0.47 -8.46 10.51
CA LEU A 501 0.35 -9.54 11.48
C LEU A 501 -1.09 -10.05 11.40
N VAL A 502 -1.31 -11.17 10.72
CA VAL A 502 -2.65 -11.63 10.34
C VAL A 502 -3.60 -11.67 11.55
N PRO A 503 -4.74 -10.94 11.52
CA PRO A 503 -5.73 -11.01 12.58
C PRO A 503 -6.26 -12.43 12.78
N GLY A 504 -6.20 -12.93 14.02
CA GLY A 504 -6.52 -14.33 14.33
C GLY A 504 -5.43 -15.32 13.91
N LEU A 505 -4.18 -14.88 13.77
CA LEU A 505 -2.94 -15.60 13.47
C LEU A 505 -2.95 -16.36 12.15
N SER A 506 -4.02 -17.06 11.82
CA SER A 506 -4.24 -17.78 10.57
C SER A 506 -5.71 -17.72 10.15
N LEU A 507 -5.97 -17.96 8.88
CA LEU A 507 -7.30 -17.88 8.29
C LEU A 507 -7.73 -19.22 7.71
N ALA A 508 -9.01 -19.53 7.85
CA ALA A 508 -9.66 -20.59 7.07
C ALA A 508 -9.83 -20.13 5.59
N PRO A 509 -10.13 -21.04 4.67
CA PRO A 509 -10.32 -20.70 3.26
C PRO A 509 -11.33 -19.58 2.99
N ASP A 510 -12.34 -19.45 3.80
CA ASP A 510 -13.39 -18.42 3.73
C ASP A 510 -13.02 -17.12 4.45
N CYS A 511 -11.75 -16.92 4.77
CA CYS A 511 -11.21 -15.79 5.55
C CYS A 511 -11.72 -15.73 7.01
N THR A 512 -12.25 -16.82 7.57
CA THR A 512 -12.61 -16.87 8.98
C THR A 512 -11.33 -17.00 9.83
N PRO A 513 -11.13 -16.14 10.84
CA PRO A 513 -9.98 -16.24 11.77
C PRO A 513 -9.97 -17.57 12.51
N GLN A 514 -8.83 -18.27 12.55
CA GLN A 514 -8.74 -19.57 13.21
C GLN A 514 -8.42 -19.45 14.70
N HIS A 515 -7.68 -18.42 15.08
CA HIS A 515 -7.27 -18.13 16.47
C HIS A 515 -7.65 -16.72 16.90
N PRO A 516 -8.95 -16.37 16.92
CA PRO A 516 -9.40 -14.99 17.15
C PRO A 516 -9.10 -14.46 18.56
N ALA A 517 -8.86 -15.34 19.53
CA ALA A 517 -8.55 -14.97 20.91
C ALA A 517 -7.06 -14.70 21.14
N ASP A 518 -6.19 -15.19 20.24
CA ASP A 518 -4.74 -15.13 20.44
C ASP A 518 -4.20 -13.79 19.91
N PRO A 519 -3.28 -13.15 20.67
CA PRO A 519 -2.68 -11.90 20.25
C PRO A 519 -1.67 -12.11 19.13
N SER A 520 -1.60 -11.15 18.21
CA SER A 520 -0.57 -11.14 17.16
C SER A 520 0.80 -10.72 17.70
N LEU A 521 0.82 -9.84 18.71
CA LEU A 521 2.04 -9.36 19.36
C LEU A 521 1.85 -9.32 20.87
N VAL A 522 2.84 -9.85 21.58
CA VAL A 522 2.97 -9.75 23.05
C VAL A 522 4.30 -9.11 23.40
N VAL A 523 4.30 -8.07 24.22
CA VAL A 523 5.49 -7.46 24.80
C VAL A 523 5.40 -7.59 26.32
N GLY A 524 6.08 -8.60 26.86
CA GLY A 524 6.05 -8.96 28.29
C GLY A 524 7.23 -8.38 29.09
N ILE A 525 7.92 -7.37 28.57
CA ILE A 525 8.99 -6.65 29.28
C ILE A 525 8.71 -5.16 29.32
N ALA A 526 9.20 -4.50 30.37
CA ALA A 526 9.09 -3.07 30.55
C ALA A 526 10.11 -2.29 29.71
N GLY A 527 9.77 -1.04 29.36
CA GLY A 527 10.70 -0.10 28.75
C GLY A 527 10.89 -0.24 27.23
N VAL A 528 10.05 -1.01 26.56
CA VAL A 528 10.07 -1.14 25.09
C VAL A 528 9.23 -0.05 24.45
N ALA A 529 9.81 0.71 23.52
CA ALA A 529 9.10 1.59 22.63
C ALA A 529 8.65 0.80 21.39
N VAL A 530 7.35 0.59 21.22
CA VAL A 530 6.76 -0.10 20.07
C VAL A 530 6.19 0.94 19.12
N THR A 531 6.58 0.88 17.86
CA THR A 531 5.97 1.69 16.77
C THR A 531 5.28 0.80 15.76
N LEU A 532 4.10 1.21 15.33
CA LEU A 532 3.31 0.53 14.32
C LEU A 532 2.94 1.57 13.26
N SER A 533 3.47 1.45 12.05
CA SER A 533 3.20 2.38 10.96
C SER A 533 2.72 1.66 9.71
N CYS A 534 1.69 2.20 9.05
CA CYS A 534 1.10 1.66 7.82
C CYS A 534 0.89 0.13 7.89
N SER A 535 0.46 -0.38 9.05
CA SER A 535 0.45 -1.81 9.35
C SER A 535 -0.93 -2.33 9.75
N ILE A 536 -1.15 -3.63 9.57
CA ILE A 536 -2.34 -4.35 10.03
C ILE A 536 -1.88 -5.34 11.11
N ALA A 537 -2.49 -5.29 12.26
CA ALA A 537 -2.20 -6.22 13.34
C ALA A 537 -3.49 -6.80 13.94
N GLY A 538 -3.41 -8.03 14.44
CA GLY A 538 -4.42 -8.57 15.33
C GLY A 538 -4.30 -7.98 16.74
N PRO A 539 -4.87 -8.65 17.77
CA PRO A 539 -4.82 -8.15 19.15
C PRO A 539 -3.38 -7.96 19.65
N LEU A 540 -3.16 -6.89 20.42
CA LEU A 540 -1.86 -6.55 21.01
C LEU A 540 -1.92 -6.63 22.52
N ARG A 541 -0.87 -7.18 23.15
CA ARG A 541 -0.68 -7.25 24.59
C ARG A 541 0.68 -6.63 24.95
N ILE A 542 0.66 -5.51 25.67
CA ILE A 542 1.89 -4.75 25.92
C ILE A 542 2.00 -4.40 27.41
N ASP A 543 3.16 -4.69 28.01
CA ASP A 543 3.46 -4.35 29.40
C ASP A 543 3.21 -2.86 29.68
N VAL A 544 2.62 -2.56 30.82
CA VAL A 544 2.17 -1.22 31.21
C VAL A 544 3.28 -0.17 31.26
N ASN A 545 4.54 -0.58 31.46
CA ASN A 545 5.73 0.28 31.52
C ASN A 545 6.45 0.44 30.17
N SER A 546 5.91 -0.09 29.11
CA SER A 546 6.34 0.14 27.72
C SER A 546 5.53 1.26 27.09
N THR A 547 5.66 1.50 25.78
CA THR A 547 4.85 2.47 25.04
C THR A 547 4.43 1.90 23.69
N LEU A 548 3.23 2.28 23.19
CA LEU A 548 2.81 1.99 21.83
C LEU A 548 2.38 3.28 21.11
N SER A 549 2.99 3.53 19.95
CA SER A 549 2.55 4.54 19.01
C SER A 549 2.15 3.88 17.69
N ALA A 550 0.91 4.08 17.26
CA ALA A 550 0.42 3.58 15.98
C ALA A 550 -0.04 4.73 15.08
N THR A 551 0.36 4.67 13.81
CA THR A 551 0.04 5.65 12.77
C THR A 551 -0.42 4.93 11.51
N ASP A 552 -1.48 5.43 10.86
CA ASP A 552 -2.04 4.86 9.62
C ASP A 552 -2.19 3.33 9.67
N SER A 553 -2.72 2.79 10.78
CA SER A 553 -2.68 1.36 11.05
C SER A 553 -4.04 0.80 11.48
N ILE A 554 -4.21 -0.51 11.30
CA ILE A 554 -5.39 -1.25 11.74
C ILE A 554 -4.99 -2.20 12.87
N ILE A 555 -5.73 -2.15 14.00
CA ILE A 555 -5.63 -3.13 15.09
C ILE A 555 -6.97 -3.86 15.17
N ASP A 556 -6.99 -5.13 14.80
CA ASP A 556 -8.22 -5.89 14.60
C ASP A 556 -8.30 -7.12 15.50
N ALA A 557 -9.17 -7.07 16.49
CA ALA A 557 -9.48 -8.21 17.34
C ALA A 557 -10.51 -9.18 16.73
N THR A 558 -10.81 -9.06 15.44
CA THR A 558 -11.77 -9.86 14.68
C THR A 558 -13.25 -9.72 15.10
N ALA A 559 -13.51 -9.05 16.21
CA ALA A 559 -14.87 -8.72 16.67
C ALA A 559 -14.83 -7.46 17.56
N SER A 560 -15.87 -6.62 17.49
CA SER A 560 -15.99 -5.41 18.30
C SER A 560 -16.06 -5.69 19.81
N THR A 561 -16.48 -6.88 20.22
CA THR A 561 -16.55 -7.32 21.61
C THR A 561 -15.29 -8.01 22.13
N ALA A 562 -14.36 -8.37 21.24
CA ALA A 562 -13.06 -8.95 21.63
C ALA A 562 -12.08 -7.86 22.08
N VAL A 563 -10.98 -8.25 22.71
CA VAL A 563 -9.98 -7.30 23.24
C VAL A 563 -8.91 -7.03 22.20
N ALA A 564 -8.86 -5.80 21.65
CA ALA A 564 -7.86 -5.38 20.69
C ALA A 564 -6.55 -4.97 21.36
N TYR A 565 -6.64 -4.27 22.50
CA TYR A 565 -5.46 -3.79 23.21
C TYR A 565 -5.64 -3.89 24.73
N ALA A 566 -4.67 -4.47 25.41
CA ALA A 566 -4.64 -4.58 26.87
C ALA A 566 -3.21 -4.88 27.37
N GLY A 567 -3.04 -4.99 28.68
CA GLY A 567 -1.86 -5.55 29.29
C GLY A 567 -1.67 -7.04 28.97
N GLU A 568 -0.58 -7.61 29.43
CA GLU A 568 -0.19 -9.00 29.12
C GLU A 568 -1.27 -10.02 29.52
N ASP A 569 -1.99 -9.77 30.61
CA ASP A 569 -3.09 -10.61 31.10
C ASP A 569 -4.38 -10.54 30.25
N GLY A 570 -4.42 -9.68 29.25
CA GLY A 570 -5.57 -9.48 28.37
C GLY A 570 -6.77 -8.75 28.98
N SER A 571 -6.67 -8.29 30.24
CA SER A 571 -7.77 -7.62 30.97
C SER A 571 -7.34 -6.32 31.62
N GLY A 572 -6.14 -6.26 32.19
CA GLY A 572 -5.58 -5.07 32.81
C GLY A 572 -5.10 -4.02 31.80
N PRO A 573 -4.67 -2.86 32.34
CA PRO A 573 -4.20 -1.78 31.48
C PRO A 573 -2.90 -2.15 30.74
N GLY A 574 -2.87 -1.97 29.45
CA GLY A 574 -1.65 -1.96 28.65
C GLY A 574 -0.88 -0.66 28.78
N ALA A 575 0.25 -0.56 28.11
CA ALA A 575 1.10 0.63 28.01
C ALA A 575 0.31 1.89 27.59
N PRO A 576 0.89 3.10 27.75
CA PRO A 576 0.41 4.31 27.07
C PRO A 576 0.24 4.06 25.57
N LEU A 577 -0.96 4.37 25.04
CA LEU A 577 -1.34 4.12 23.66
C LEU A 577 -1.59 5.43 22.92
N GLN A 578 -0.76 5.70 21.92
CA GLN A 578 -0.97 6.81 20.99
C GLN A 578 -1.47 6.29 19.65
N LEU A 579 -2.55 6.90 19.14
CA LEU A 579 -3.18 6.53 17.87
C LEU A 579 -3.34 7.75 16.97
N GLU A 580 -2.84 7.66 15.76
CA GLU A 580 -3.02 8.69 14.75
C GLU A 580 -3.47 8.08 13.43
N ARG A 581 -4.66 8.47 12.96
CA ARG A 581 -5.27 7.89 11.75
C ARG A 581 -5.34 6.36 11.78
N CYS A 582 -5.81 5.80 12.90
CA CYS A 582 -5.90 4.37 13.10
C CYS A 582 -7.34 3.86 13.12
N THR A 583 -7.55 2.61 12.72
CA THR A 583 -8.80 1.89 12.91
C THR A 583 -8.59 0.77 13.92
N VAL A 584 -9.27 0.83 15.05
CA VAL A 584 -9.20 -0.18 16.10
C VAL A 584 -10.55 -0.89 16.17
N ILE A 585 -10.54 -2.21 15.98
CA ILE A 585 -11.72 -3.08 16.05
C ILE A 585 -11.57 -3.96 17.29
N GLY A 586 -12.36 -3.68 18.31
CA GLY A 586 -12.32 -4.36 19.62
C GLY A 586 -12.04 -3.44 20.79
N LYS A 587 -12.18 -3.99 21.99
CA LYS A 587 -12.04 -3.28 23.26
C LYS A 587 -10.59 -2.86 23.51
N VAL A 588 -10.44 -1.70 24.18
CA VAL A 588 -9.13 -1.11 24.50
C VAL A 588 -9.07 -0.81 26.00
N HIS A 589 -8.02 -1.30 26.69
CA HIS A 589 -7.66 -0.90 28.02
C HIS A 589 -6.20 -0.44 28.07
N ALA A 590 -5.97 0.85 28.18
CA ALA A 590 -4.65 1.47 28.23
C ALA A 590 -4.44 2.20 29.57
N GLN A 591 -3.19 2.31 30.02
CA GLN A 591 -2.85 3.14 31.17
C GLN A 591 -3.22 4.61 30.91
N THR A 592 -2.78 5.14 29.75
CA THR A 592 -3.09 6.48 29.28
C THR A 592 -3.36 6.46 27.78
N LEU A 593 -4.10 7.45 27.29
CA LEU A 593 -4.28 7.77 25.88
C LEU A 593 -3.72 9.16 25.60
N PRO A 594 -2.37 9.29 25.43
CA PRO A 594 -1.72 10.59 25.27
C PRO A 594 -2.29 11.39 24.09
N LEU A 595 -2.51 10.74 22.96
CA LEU A 595 -3.18 11.30 21.80
C LEU A 595 -3.95 10.22 21.05
N VAL A 596 -5.21 10.46 20.76
CA VAL A 596 -5.98 9.73 19.74
C VAL A 596 -6.53 10.76 18.77
N SER A 597 -6.05 10.73 17.54
CA SER A 597 -6.39 11.72 16.52
C SER A 597 -6.84 11.03 15.23
N ASN A 598 -7.89 11.56 14.59
CA ASN A 598 -8.38 11.09 13.31
C ASN A 598 -8.60 9.57 13.23
N SER A 599 -9.04 8.94 14.30
CA SER A 599 -9.09 7.49 14.44
C SER A 599 -10.52 6.97 14.61
N ILE A 600 -10.74 5.70 14.28
CA ILE A 600 -12.00 5.00 14.52
C ILE A 600 -11.75 3.92 15.57
N LEU A 601 -12.45 3.99 16.70
CA LEU A 601 -12.46 2.96 17.71
C LEU A 601 -13.82 2.25 17.71
N LEU A 602 -13.91 1.10 17.05
CA LEU A 602 -15.13 0.29 16.96
C LEU A 602 -15.09 -0.80 18.02
N ALA A 603 -15.79 -0.58 19.13
CA ALA A 603 -15.81 -1.51 20.24
C ALA A 603 -17.19 -1.57 20.91
N ASP A 604 -17.55 -2.75 21.38
CA ASP A 604 -18.79 -3.01 22.10
C ASP A 604 -18.54 -3.86 23.35
N LEU A 605 -19.41 -3.72 24.37
CA LEU A 605 -19.43 -4.63 25.50
C LEU A 605 -20.33 -5.84 25.20
N ALA A 606 -19.81 -7.03 25.41
CA ALA A 606 -20.62 -8.24 25.34
C ALA A 606 -21.58 -8.31 26.54
N THR A 607 -22.68 -9.06 26.38
CA THR A 607 -23.58 -9.31 27.50
C THR A 607 -22.88 -10.06 28.63
N GLY A 608 -22.84 -9.48 29.83
CA GLY A 608 -22.12 -10.05 30.98
C GLY A 608 -20.62 -9.74 31.02
N ASP A 609 -20.12 -8.80 30.18
CA ASP A 609 -18.74 -8.36 30.24
C ASP A 609 -18.41 -7.68 31.58
N THR A 610 -17.22 -7.93 32.08
CA THR A 610 -16.72 -7.38 33.36
C THR A 610 -16.02 -6.02 33.18
N TRP A 611 -15.81 -5.58 31.93
CA TRP A 611 -15.16 -4.31 31.62
C TRP A 611 -16.04 -3.11 31.99
N ALA A 612 -15.43 -2.07 32.55
CA ALA A 612 -16.14 -0.84 32.96
C ALA A 612 -16.66 -0.07 31.73
N ALA A 613 -16.01 -0.16 30.61
CA ALA A 613 -16.40 0.44 29.33
C ALA A 613 -15.68 -0.29 28.18
N ALA A 614 -16.14 -0.12 26.97
CA ALA A 614 -15.49 -0.72 25.78
C ALA A 614 -14.12 -0.12 25.51
N ILE A 615 -13.92 1.17 25.79
CA ILE A 615 -12.63 1.86 25.74
C ILE A 615 -12.34 2.44 27.12
N VAL A 616 -11.23 2.05 27.72
CA VAL A 616 -10.82 2.45 29.08
C VAL A 616 -9.41 3.02 29.06
N ALA A 617 -9.26 4.22 29.63
CA ALA A 617 -7.99 4.77 30.07
C ALA A 617 -8.03 4.89 31.60
N ASP A 618 -7.00 4.43 32.28
CA ASP A 618 -6.94 4.54 33.75
C ASP A 618 -6.73 5.97 34.21
N ARG A 619 -5.83 6.71 33.52
CA ARG A 619 -5.52 8.10 33.82
C ARG A 619 -6.27 9.03 32.87
N LEU A 620 -7.38 9.62 33.37
CA LEU A 620 -8.28 10.46 32.58
C LEU A 620 -7.82 11.91 32.43
N GLN A 621 -6.87 12.35 33.24
CA GLN A 621 -6.38 13.73 33.23
C GLN A 621 -5.21 13.94 32.26
N GLU A 622 -4.69 12.85 31.72
CA GLU A 622 -3.58 12.85 30.75
C GLU A 622 -4.11 12.49 29.37
N GLY A 623 -3.81 13.33 28.37
CA GLY A 623 -4.11 13.05 26.97
C GLY A 623 -5.33 13.75 26.41
N CYS A 624 -5.55 13.51 25.13
CA CYS A 624 -6.62 14.13 24.34
C CYS A 624 -7.08 13.19 23.22
N ILE A 625 -8.40 13.15 23.01
CA ILE A 625 -9.00 12.48 21.85
C ILE A 625 -9.68 13.51 20.98
N ARG A 626 -9.34 13.54 19.69
CA ARG A 626 -9.85 14.54 18.76
C ARG A 626 -10.16 13.95 17.39
N PHE A 627 -11.17 14.51 16.71
CA PHE A 627 -11.56 14.16 15.34
C PHE A 627 -11.73 12.65 15.12
N SER A 628 -12.25 11.95 16.13
CA SER A 628 -12.27 10.49 16.16
C SER A 628 -13.67 9.96 16.45
N TYR A 629 -13.95 8.75 15.94
CA TYR A 629 -15.15 8.02 16.32
C TYR A 629 -14.89 7.18 17.58
N LEU A 630 -15.81 7.25 18.53
CA LEU A 630 -15.80 6.50 19.78
C LEU A 630 -17.14 5.78 19.98
N PRO A 631 -17.16 4.57 20.57
CA PRO A 631 -18.40 3.92 20.97
C PRO A 631 -19.11 4.69 22.10
N SER A 632 -20.36 4.32 22.38
CA SER A 632 -21.13 4.96 23.46
C SER A 632 -20.60 4.67 24.87
N SER A 633 -19.98 3.51 25.06
CA SER A 633 -19.42 3.09 26.35
C SER A 633 -17.91 3.36 26.39
N VAL A 634 -17.54 4.52 26.95
CA VAL A 634 -16.14 4.94 27.03
C VAL A 634 -15.79 5.59 28.37
N ARG A 635 -14.56 5.32 28.83
CA ARG A 635 -13.92 6.00 29.96
C ARG A 635 -12.57 6.53 29.51
N VAL A 636 -12.54 7.76 28.99
CA VAL A 636 -11.42 8.31 28.22
C VAL A 636 -11.12 9.75 28.64
N PRO A 637 -9.92 10.29 28.32
CA PRO A 637 -9.58 11.69 28.53
C PRO A 637 -10.51 12.67 27.81
N ARG A 638 -10.13 13.96 27.81
CA ARG A 638 -10.89 15.02 27.16
C ARG A 638 -11.11 14.74 25.68
N ARG A 639 -12.35 14.90 25.22
CA ARG A 639 -12.78 14.74 23.83
C ARG A 639 -12.91 16.11 23.15
N TYR A 640 -12.51 16.19 21.87
CA TYR A 640 -12.68 17.37 21.03
C TYR A 640 -13.10 16.96 19.63
N GLN A 641 -14.20 17.49 19.11
CA GLN A 641 -14.72 17.17 17.76
C GLN A 641 -14.81 15.66 17.48
N CYS A 642 -15.23 14.88 18.46
CA CYS A 642 -15.40 13.43 18.33
C CYS A 642 -16.84 13.07 17.97
N LEU A 643 -17.01 11.94 17.29
CA LEU A 643 -18.30 11.38 16.94
C LEU A 643 -18.59 10.12 17.80
N PRO A 644 -19.82 9.94 18.28
CA PRO A 644 -20.87 10.94 18.42
C PRO A 644 -20.47 12.05 19.41
N GLU A 645 -21.04 13.23 19.28
CA GLU A 645 -20.73 14.36 20.18
C GLU A 645 -21.04 14.05 21.66
N SER A 646 -22.07 13.26 21.89
CA SER A 646 -22.41 12.78 23.23
C SER A 646 -22.90 11.33 23.20
N ALA A 647 -22.79 10.63 24.33
CA ALA A 647 -23.28 9.26 24.49
C ALA A 647 -24.80 9.10 24.28
N SER A 648 -25.56 10.20 24.39
CA SER A 648 -27.03 10.24 24.20
C SER A 648 -27.45 10.47 22.75
N THR A 649 -26.52 10.73 21.82
CA THR A 649 -26.83 10.92 20.39
C THR A 649 -27.11 9.56 19.76
N PRO A 650 -28.23 9.38 19.01
CA PRO A 650 -28.55 8.09 18.41
C PRO A 650 -27.52 7.63 17.42
N ALA A 651 -27.51 6.33 17.15
CA ALA A 651 -26.57 5.59 16.30
C ALA A 651 -26.49 6.01 14.80
N ALA A 652 -27.03 7.17 14.43
CA ALA A 652 -26.99 7.71 13.06
C ALA A 652 -25.55 7.91 12.52
N GLY A 653 -24.55 8.03 13.41
CA GLY A 653 -23.13 8.19 13.07
C GLY A 653 -22.28 6.93 13.25
N MET A 654 -22.88 5.74 13.42
CA MET A 654 -22.10 4.52 13.58
C MET A 654 -21.33 4.17 12.28
N PRO A 655 -20.01 3.86 12.37
CA PRO A 655 -19.23 3.45 11.20
C PRO A 655 -19.81 2.20 10.57
N ARG A 656 -20.04 2.26 9.27
CA ARG A 656 -20.40 1.09 8.47
C ARG A 656 -19.21 0.74 7.60
N PHE A 657 -18.69 -0.44 7.77
CA PHE A 657 -17.61 -0.95 6.95
C PHE A 657 -18.15 -1.82 5.82
N THR A 658 -17.48 -1.82 4.68
CA THR A 658 -17.82 -2.72 3.57
C THR A 658 -17.63 -4.16 4.01
N THR A 659 -16.51 -4.46 4.66
CA THR A 659 -16.25 -5.74 5.34
C THR A 659 -15.23 -5.54 6.47
N LEU A 660 -15.38 -6.32 7.54
CA LEU A 660 -14.41 -6.40 8.64
C LEU A 660 -13.61 -7.70 8.62
N ARG A 661 -13.73 -8.51 7.56
CA ARG A 661 -12.95 -9.76 7.43
C ARG A 661 -11.68 -9.49 6.63
N TYR A 662 -10.52 -9.68 7.27
CA TYR A 662 -9.23 -9.64 6.57
C TYR A 662 -9.17 -10.73 5.48
N GLY A 663 -8.63 -10.37 4.31
CA GLY A 663 -8.61 -11.21 3.12
C GLY A 663 -9.62 -10.78 2.05
N PHE A 664 -10.62 -9.97 2.39
CA PHE A 664 -11.53 -9.38 1.40
C PHE A 664 -10.98 -8.06 0.85
N PRO A 665 -11.22 -7.71 -0.42
CA PRO A 665 -10.63 -6.52 -1.07
C PRO A 665 -10.90 -5.18 -0.35
N ALA A 666 -12.13 -4.98 0.14
CA ALA A 666 -12.55 -3.76 0.83
C ALA A 666 -12.44 -3.87 2.37
N TYR A 667 -11.48 -4.65 2.88
CA TYR A 667 -11.27 -4.83 4.31
C TYR A 667 -11.09 -3.52 5.05
N ALA A 668 -11.87 -3.32 6.13
CA ALA A 668 -11.89 -2.16 7.01
C ALA A 668 -12.09 -0.80 6.31
N GLN A 669 -12.56 -0.79 5.07
CA GLN A 669 -12.93 0.42 4.35
C GLN A 669 -14.34 0.87 4.78
N LEU A 670 -14.49 2.16 5.08
CA LEU A 670 -15.80 2.74 5.36
C LEU A 670 -16.69 2.65 4.12
N ALA A 671 -17.91 2.14 4.32
CA ALA A 671 -18.90 2.11 3.27
C ALA A 671 -19.39 3.55 2.96
N THR A 672 -19.68 3.84 1.70
CA THR A 672 -20.24 5.13 1.24
C THR A 672 -21.61 5.44 1.86
N THR A 673 -22.26 4.45 2.46
CA THR A 673 -23.51 4.59 3.23
C THR A 673 -23.32 5.02 4.67
N SER A 674 -22.09 5.22 5.13
CA SER A 674 -21.78 5.82 6.43
C SER A 674 -22.28 7.27 6.47
N GLY A 675 -22.50 7.81 7.67
CA GLY A 675 -22.95 9.19 7.82
C GLY A 675 -21.96 10.19 7.24
N ALA A 676 -22.45 11.25 6.61
CA ALA A 676 -21.61 12.29 6.01
C ALA A 676 -20.64 12.89 7.04
N ASP A 677 -21.11 13.11 8.29
CA ASP A 677 -20.29 13.64 9.38
C ASP A 677 -19.09 12.75 9.70
N LEU A 678 -19.19 11.44 9.47
CA LEU A 678 -18.10 10.50 9.67
C LEU A 678 -17.15 10.49 8.44
N LEU A 679 -17.70 10.54 7.23
CA LEU A 679 -16.90 10.53 6.00
C LEU A 679 -16.01 11.77 5.85
N THR A 680 -16.33 12.86 6.55
CA THR A 680 -15.57 14.12 6.57
C THR A 680 -15.16 14.55 8.00
N GLY A 681 -15.15 13.61 8.94
CA GLY A 681 -15.01 13.93 10.37
C GLY A 681 -13.59 14.09 10.88
N ALA A 682 -12.57 13.88 10.05
CA ALA A 682 -11.17 14.10 10.41
C ALA A 682 -10.80 15.60 10.29
N ASP A 683 -9.66 15.99 10.86
CA ASP A 683 -9.17 17.39 10.86
C ASP A 683 -8.82 17.91 9.46
N ASN A 684 -8.60 17.01 8.51
CA ASN A 684 -8.35 17.30 7.09
C ASN A 684 -9.61 17.16 6.22
N GLU A 685 -10.81 17.19 6.82
CA GLU A 685 -12.08 17.02 6.11
C GLU A 685 -12.23 15.70 5.35
N CYS A 686 -11.49 14.67 5.75
CA CYS A 686 -11.59 13.33 5.21
C CYS A 686 -12.17 12.35 6.24
N GLN A 687 -12.26 11.09 5.86
CA GLN A 687 -12.68 10.04 6.79
C GLN A 687 -11.61 9.82 7.87
N PRO A 688 -11.95 9.65 9.15
CA PRO A 688 -11.02 9.14 10.14
C PRO A 688 -10.70 7.67 9.91
N GLY A 689 -9.66 7.17 10.59
CA GLY A 689 -9.22 5.78 10.51
C GLY A 689 -8.04 5.55 9.58
N ALA A 690 -7.64 4.30 9.43
CA ALA A 690 -6.42 3.88 8.76
C ALA A 690 -6.32 4.29 7.27
N PHE A 691 -7.45 4.56 6.62
CA PHE A 691 -7.49 5.03 5.23
C PHE A 691 -7.67 6.55 5.10
N ASN A 692 -7.39 7.33 6.16
CA ASN A 692 -7.42 8.79 6.10
C ASN A 692 -6.49 9.35 5.02
N PHE A 693 -5.28 8.79 4.89
CA PHE A 693 -4.26 9.19 3.92
C PHE A 693 -4.65 9.00 2.45
N VAL A 694 -5.73 8.26 2.18
CA VAL A 694 -6.28 8.12 0.81
C VAL A 694 -7.00 9.40 0.38
N TYR A 695 -7.43 10.25 1.33
CA TYR A 695 -8.15 11.51 1.08
C TYR A 695 -9.42 11.35 0.22
N GLY A 696 -10.16 10.28 0.41
CA GLY A 696 -11.30 9.93 -0.46
C GLY A 696 -12.34 11.03 -0.61
N ALA A 697 -12.74 11.70 0.47
CA ALA A 697 -13.71 12.78 0.45
C ALA A 697 -13.24 14.02 -0.33
N GLN A 698 -11.95 14.37 -0.21
CA GLN A 698 -11.37 15.49 -0.97
C GLN A 698 -11.28 15.16 -2.46
N ARG A 699 -10.84 13.96 -2.82
CA ARG A 699 -10.80 13.48 -4.22
C ARG A 699 -12.19 13.53 -4.86
N GLU A 700 -13.22 13.05 -4.14
CA GLU A 700 -14.60 13.10 -4.63
C GLU A 700 -15.09 14.53 -4.79
N THR A 701 -14.86 15.42 -3.82
CA THR A 701 -15.24 16.82 -3.87
C THR A 701 -14.58 17.53 -5.05
N ASN A 702 -13.27 17.33 -5.23
CA ASN A 702 -12.52 17.89 -6.33
C ASN A 702 -13.04 17.38 -7.69
N LEU A 703 -13.35 16.08 -7.79
CA LEU A 703 -13.95 15.51 -8.99
C LEU A 703 -15.32 16.14 -9.28
N ARG A 704 -16.18 16.33 -8.29
CA ARG A 704 -17.49 16.99 -8.47
C ARG A 704 -17.35 18.42 -8.97
N VAL A 705 -16.40 19.19 -8.43
CA VAL A 705 -16.10 20.56 -8.89
C VAL A 705 -15.67 20.56 -10.36
N ARG A 706 -14.78 19.66 -10.76
CA ARG A 706 -14.33 19.55 -12.15
C ARG A 706 -15.42 19.05 -13.09
N LEU A 707 -16.21 18.09 -12.68
CA LEU A 707 -17.36 17.64 -13.47
C LEU A 707 -18.34 18.80 -13.73
N ALA A 708 -18.65 19.60 -12.71
CA ALA A 708 -19.51 20.79 -12.88
C ALA A 708 -18.91 21.81 -13.85
N GLU A 709 -17.57 22.00 -13.85
CA GLU A 709 -16.89 22.90 -14.79
C GLU A 709 -16.94 22.42 -16.24
N TYR A 710 -16.74 21.10 -16.47
CA TYR A 710 -16.54 20.54 -17.80
C TYR A 710 -17.76 19.84 -18.40
N LEU A 711 -18.85 19.64 -17.67
CA LEU A 711 -20.11 19.14 -18.21
C LEU A 711 -20.72 20.13 -19.21
N ARG A 712 -21.49 19.60 -20.15
CA ARG A 712 -22.37 20.43 -21.01
C ARG A 712 -23.56 20.93 -20.19
N ILE A 713 -24.12 22.06 -20.62
CA ILE A 713 -25.35 22.61 -20.05
C ILE A 713 -26.45 21.54 -20.13
N SER A 714 -27.23 21.39 -19.08
CA SER A 714 -28.31 20.42 -18.90
C SER A 714 -27.93 18.96 -18.73
N LEU A 715 -26.64 18.62 -18.58
CA LEU A 715 -26.21 17.29 -18.15
C LEU A 715 -25.95 17.28 -16.65
N GLU A 716 -26.23 16.15 -16.02
CA GLU A 716 -25.98 15.88 -14.60
C GLU A 716 -25.02 14.71 -14.48
N ALA A 717 -23.98 14.83 -13.64
CA ALA A 717 -23.07 13.75 -13.36
C ALA A 717 -23.26 13.20 -11.94
N GLY A 718 -23.17 11.87 -11.81
CA GLY A 718 -23.13 11.20 -10.52
C GLY A 718 -21.83 10.40 -10.39
N VAL A 719 -21.16 10.51 -9.26
CA VAL A 719 -19.99 9.68 -8.91
C VAL A 719 -20.49 8.37 -8.32
N ILE A 720 -20.00 7.25 -8.85
CA ILE A 720 -20.40 5.89 -8.47
C ILE A 720 -19.13 5.09 -8.19
N TYR A 721 -19.00 4.58 -6.99
CA TYR A 721 -17.90 3.68 -6.66
C TYR A 721 -18.17 2.28 -7.22
N ALA A 722 -17.20 1.75 -7.97
CA ALA A 722 -17.32 0.49 -8.72
C ALA A 722 -16.67 -0.72 -8.01
N SER A 723 -16.17 -0.52 -6.80
CA SER A 723 -15.46 -1.54 -6.03
C SER A 723 -16.31 -2.23 -4.98
#